data_a56cbac9d6c1bd780c1e37795db25e32
#
_entry.id   a56cbac9d6c1bd780c1e37795db25e32
#
_cell.length_a   1.000
_cell.length_b   1.000
_cell.length_c   1.000
_cell.angle_alpha   90.00
_cell.angle_beta   90.00
_cell.angle_gamma   90.00
#
_symmetry.space_group_name_H-M   'P 1'
#
loop_
_entity.id
_entity.type
_entity.pdbx_description
1 polymer ?
#
loop_
_entity_poly.entity_id
_entity_poly.type
_entity_poly.pdbx_seq_one_letter_code
_entity_poly.pdbx_strand_id
1 'polypeptide(L)'
;MCDKCKGKFYITTPIYYPSDKLHIGHTYCTVATDAMARYKRLQGYDVCFLTGTDEHGQKIETRAKETGVTPKAFVDHIVEGEKGVKDLWKLMNISYDRFIRTTDSYHVSAIQKIFKEMYEKGDIYKGTYEGMYCTPCESFWTASQLKDGKCPDCGREVQPAQEEAYFFRLSKYAGAVRDLLVNTDFLEPRSRVNEMVNNFIDPGLEDLCVSRTSFTWGIPVDFDPGHVVYVWVDALFNYLTALGFRNDRYEDYDKYWPADVHFVGKEIVRFHSIVWPAMLMSMGLPLPKKVFGHGWLLLDGGKMSKSKGNVVDPYLLAERYGTDALRFFLLRTFPFGSDGNFSNEALIGCINTDLANDLGNLVSRTVAMTHKYFGGRLPAAQEGREEQDGDLLAMVGSLRGQYEEQMEKYAFQNALAQIFAVVSRANKYIDENEPWRLAKDETQKPRLARVLYNLLETIRVCAGLLRPFMPATTDEIMKRLGGAPSDWESLGLWGRLPAEVAVEQGPALFPRIDVEQELQALEQLHSAPPALEEDPLPEPLPEITFDVFEKVEMTVVKVLACEKVKKSEKLLKFQLDDGTGTPRQILSGIAKYYEPEALVGKTLVAVTNLAPRKMMGQLSCGMLLSAERGDKLKLLMLDDGIQPGSRLV
;
A
#
# COMPACT_ATOMS: atom_id res chain seq x y z
N MET A 1 14.38 -25.76 24.14
CA MET A 1 13.09 -25.08 23.87
C MET A 1 12.76 -24.24 25.09
N CYS A 2 12.39 -22.97 24.89
CA CYS A 2 12.02 -22.10 26.02
C CYS A 2 10.68 -22.62 26.60
N ASP A 3 10.63 -22.99 27.90
CA ASP A 3 9.44 -23.55 28.59
C ASP A 3 8.19 -22.63 28.59
N LYS A 4 8.27 -21.48 27.92
CA LYS A 4 7.19 -20.46 27.83
C LYS A 4 6.62 -20.26 26.44
N CYS A 5 7.09 -20.99 25.40
CA CYS A 5 6.60 -20.80 24.04
C CYS A 5 5.22 -21.45 23.85
N LYS A 6 4.19 -20.67 23.47
CA LYS A 6 2.82 -21.17 23.24
C LYS A 6 2.66 -21.99 21.95
N GLY A 7 3.70 -22.07 21.13
CA GLY A 7 3.68 -22.74 19.84
C GLY A 7 4.16 -21.82 18.71
N LYS A 8 4.07 -22.31 17.49
CA LYS A 8 4.42 -21.55 16.29
C LYS A 8 3.25 -20.73 15.79
N PHE A 9 3.53 -19.64 15.08
CA PHE A 9 2.54 -18.88 14.33
C PHE A 9 3.15 -18.34 13.03
N TYR A 10 2.66 -18.81 11.89
CA TYR A 10 3.12 -18.38 10.58
C TYR A 10 2.07 -17.51 9.90
N ILE A 11 2.41 -16.26 9.66
CA ILE A 11 1.55 -15.26 9.04
C ILE A 11 2.23 -14.60 7.85
N THR A 12 1.46 -14.30 6.80
CA THR A 12 2.00 -13.71 5.59
C THR A 12 1.13 -12.57 5.06
N THR A 13 1.77 -11.60 4.40
CA THR A 13 1.12 -10.75 3.41
C THR A 13 1.07 -11.46 2.06
N PRO A 14 0.38 -10.94 1.03
CA PRO A 14 0.73 -11.26 -0.34
C PRO A 14 2.13 -10.73 -0.65
N ILE A 15 2.78 -11.30 -1.64
CA ILE A 15 3.96 -10.67 -2.24
C ILE A 15 3.50 -9.58 -3.21
N TYR A 16 4.12 -8.42 -3.15
CA TYR A 16 3.67 -7.22 -3.86
C TYR A 16 4.33 -7.11 -5.23
N TYR A 17 3.55 -6.73 -6.25
CA TYR A 17 4.02 -6.59 -7.62
C TYR A 17 4.71 -5.23 -7.81
N PRO A 18 6.07 -5.19 -7.98
CA PRO A 18 6.84 -3.96 -7.98
C PRO A 18 6.89 -3.33 -9.38
N SER A 19 5.75 -3.13 -10.01
CA SER A 19 5.66 -2.40 -11.29
C SER A 19 5.75 -0.88 -11.11
N ASP A 20 5.72 -0.41 -9.87
CA ASP A 20 5.82 0.98 -9.44
C ASP A 20 5.87 1.05 -7.90
N LYS A 21 6.06 2.26 -7.30
CA LYS A 21 6.05 2.47 -5.84
C LYS A 21 4.76 1.93 -5.20
N LEU A 22 4.87 1.41 -3.98
CA LEU A 22 3.70 0.95 -3.24
C LEU A 22 2.87 2.14 -2.74
N HIS A 23 1.58 1.93 -2.57
CA HIS A 23 0.62 2.93 -2.07
C HIS A 23 -0.01 2.50 -0.74
N ILE A 24 -0.80 3.39 -0.14
CA ILE A 24 -1.42 3.18 1.18
C ILE A 24 -2.21 1.86 1.29
N GLY A 25 -2.79 1.34 0.21
CA GLY A 25 -3.49 0.06 0.22
C GLY A 25 -2.57 -1.13 0.51
N HIS A 26 -1.33 -1.14 -0.01
CA HIS A 26 -0.32 -2.14 0.32
C HIS A 26 0.12 -1.99 1.78
N THR A 27 0.30 -0.74 2.23
CA THR A 27 0.66 -0.41 3.61
C THR A 27 -0.41 -0.91 4.58
N TYR A 28 -1.69 -0.77 4.24
CA TYR A 28 -2.81 -1.24 5.06
C TYR A 28 -2.73 -2.75 5.35
N CYS A 29 -2.56 -3.57 4.32
CA CYS A 29 -2.40 -5.01 4.48
C CYS A 29 -1.19 -5.35 5.34
N THR A 30 -0.03 -4.73 5.05
CA THR A 30 1.23 -5.04 5.74
C THR A 30 1.20 -4.60 7.20
N VAL A 31 0.63 -3.43 7.51
CA VAL A 31 0.46 -2.95 8.90
C VAL A 31 -0.49 -3.85 9.69
N ALA A 32 -1.58 -4.32 9.07
CA ALA A 32 -2.50 -5.27 9.72
C ALA A 32 -1.80 -6.60 10.05
N THR A 33 -1.01 -7.11 9.10
CA THR A 33 -0.22 -8.34 9.29
C THR A 33 0.83 -8.16 10.38
N ASP A 34 1.54 -7.01 10.39
CA ASP A 34 2.53 -6.69 11.42
C ASP A 34 1.90 -6.55 12.81
N ALA A 35 0.74 -5.89 12.91
CA ALA A 35 0.02 -5.77 14.17
C ALA A 35 -0.37 -7.15 14.73
N MET A 36 -0.83 -8.06 13.87
CA MET A 36 -1.14 -9.44 14.27
C MET A 36 0.11 -10.22 14.67
N ALA A 37 1.21 -10.09 13.92
CA ALA A 37 2.48 -10.72 14.24
C ALA A 37 3.02 -10.24 15.62
N ARG A 38 3.00 -8.92 15.87
CA ARG A 38 3.39 -8.33 17.16
C ARG A 38 2.49 -8.79 18.30
N TYR A 39 1.19 -8.86 18.07
CA TYR A 39 0.24 -9.39 19.06
C TYR A 39 0.56 -10.84 19.44
N LYS A 40 0.80 -11.71 18.44
CA LYS A 40 1.15 -13.11 18.70
C LYS A 40 2.50 -13.25 19.41
N ARG A 41 3.50 -12.42 19.06
CA ARG A 41 4.78 -12.37 19.81
C ARG A 41 4.57 -11.92 21.26
N LEU A 42 3.71 -10.91 21.48
CA LEU A 42 3.37 -10.45 22.83
C LEU A 42 2.71 -11.57 23.65
N GLN A 43 1.90 -12.42 23.02
CA GLN A 43 1.32 -13.63 23.65
C GLN A 43 2.34 -14.75 23.92
N GLY A 44 3.55 -14.67 23.37
CA GLY A 44 4.60 -15.69 23.56
C GLY A 44 4.64 -16.76 22.48
N TYR A 45 4.05 -16.53 21.30
CA TYR A 45 4.24 -17.42 20.14
C TYR A 45 5.59 -17.17 19.48
N ASP A 46 6.16 -18.24 18.91
CA ASP A 46 7.27 -18.18 17.97
C ASP A 46 6.70 -17.85 16.58
N VAL A 47 6.83 -16.58 16.19
CA VAL A 47 6.18 -16.03 14.99
C VAL A 47 7.15 -15.97 13.82
N CYS A 48 6.73 -16.49 12.67
CA CYS A 48 7.34 -16.21 11.38
C CYS A 48 6.41 -15.30 10.58
N PHE A 49 6.85 -14.08 10.28
CA PHE A 49 6.14 -13.13 9.45
C PHE A 49 6.86 -12.98 8.10
N LEU A 50 6.21 -13.43 7.02
CA LEU A 50 6.71 -13.36 5.65
C LEU A 50 6.01 -12.26 4.88
N THR A 51 6.80 -11.46 4.17
CA THR A 51 6.37 -10.55 3.10
C THR A 51 7.35 -10.64 1.93
N GLY A 52 7.10 -9.94 0.82
CA GLY A 52 8.02 -9.99 -0.31
C GLY A 52 7.49 -9.30 -1.56
N THR A 53 8.15 -9.59 -2.69
CA THR A 53 7.82 -9.02 -4.00
C THR A 53 7.71 -10.10 -5.07
N ASP A 54 6.68 -9.95 -5.91
CA ASP A 54 6.44 -10.75 -7.12
C ASP A 54 7.02 -9.98 -8.31
N GLU A 55 8.16 -10.44 -8.84
CA GLU A 55 9.03 -9.64 -9.70
C GLU A 55 9.06 -10.06 -11.16
N HIS A 56 8.33 -11.10 -11.54
CA HIS A 56 8.28 -11.60 -12.91
C HIS A 56 7.04 -11.10 -13.67
N GLY A 57 7.05 -11.26 -15.00
CA GLY A 57 5.90 -11.00 -15.86
C GLY A 57 6.09 -9.89 -16.88
N GLN A 58 5.19 -9.89 -17.86
CA GLN A 58 5.23 -9.02 -19.03
C GLN A 58 5.22 -7.54 -18.70
N LYS A 59 4.45 -7.14 -17.67
CA LYS A 59 4.32 -5.72 -17.29
C LYS A 59 5.64 -5.15 -16.79
N ILE A 60 6.42 -5.93 -16.02
CA ILE A 60 7.76 -5.52 -15.56
C ILE A 60 8.72 -5.45 -16.74
N GLU A 61 8.72 -6.45 -17.62
CA GLU A 61 9.53 -6.44 -18.85
C GLU A 61 9.26 -5.20 -19.71
N THR A 62 7.97 -4.86 -19.90
CA THR A 62 7.55 -3.67 -20.65
C THR A 62 8.03 -2.38 -19.97
N ARG A 63 7.83 -2.26 -18.66
CA ARG A 63 8.26 -1.07 -17.90
C ARG A 63 9.77 -0.89 -17.91
N ALA A 64 10.52 -1.98 -17.73
CA ALA A 64 11.98 -1.95 -17.81
C ALA A 64 12.46 -1.49 -19.20
N LYS A 65 11.81 -1.97 -20.27
CA LYS A 65 12.10 -1.55 -21.65
C LYS A 65 11.79 -0.06 -21.86
N GLU A 66 10.67 0.44 -21.32
CA GLU A 66 10.29 1.86 -21.39
C GLU A 66 11.32 2.75 -20.68
N THR A 67 11.93 2.28 -19.60
CA THR A 67 12.95 3.01 -18.84
C THR A 67 14.39 2.76 -19.30
N GLY A 68 14.58 1.89 -20.32
CA GLY A 68 15.89 1.61 -20.89
C GLY A 68 16.83 0.76 -20.02
N VAL A 69 16.29 0.04 -19.02
CA VAL A 69 17.07 -0.81 -18.10
C VAL A 69 16.66 -2.28 -18.25
N THR A 70 17.45 -3.19 -17.66
CA THR A 70 17.05 -4.60 -17.59
C THR A 70 15.92 -4.78 -16.57
N PRO A 71 15.01 -5.80 -16.76
CA PRO A 71 13.95 -6.07 -15.79
C PRO A 71 14.48 -6.28 -14.36
N LYS A 72 15.63 -6.95 -14.20
CA LYS A 72 16.26 -7.13 -12.89
C LYS A 72 16.67 -5.81 -12.25
N ALA A 73 17.33 -4.92 -13.01
CA ALA A 73 17.73 -3.60 -12.52
C ALA A 73 16.49 -2.74 -12.18
N PHE A 74 15.41 -2.85 -12.96
CA PHE A 74 14.16 -2.16 -12.69
C PHE A 74 13.56 -2.58 -11.35
N VAL A 75 13.39 -3.89 -11.11
CA VAL A 75 12.82 -4.37 -9.84
C VAL A 75 13.75 -4.12 -8.66
N ASP A 76 15.08 -4.21 -8.85
CA ASP A 76 16.06 -3.85 -7.81
C ASP A 76 15.90 -2.40 -7.38
N HIS A 77 15.70 -1.48 -8.33
CA HIS A 77 15.48 -0.07 -8.02
C HIS A 77 14.17 0.14 -7.21
N ILE A 78 13.08 -0.53 -7.58
CA ILE A 78 11.80 -0.40 -6.86
C ILE A 78 11.86 -1.05 -5.46
N VAL A 79 12.57 -2.17 -5.31
CA VAL A 79 12.58 -2.94 -4.05
C VAL A 79 13.63 -2.43 -3.08
N GLU A 80 14.86 -2.21 -3.57
CA GLU A 80 16.05 -1.89 -2.75
C GLU A 80 16.48 -0.41 -2.87
N GLY A 81 15.96 0.33 -3.86
CA GLY A 81 16.33 1.73 -4.09
C GLY A 81 15.79 2.68 -3.02
N GLU A 82 16.23 3.92 -3.08
CA GLU A 82 15.77 4.98 -2.18
C GLU A 82 14.23 5.14 -2.25
N LYS A 83 13.59 5.18 -1.07
CA LYS A 83 12.13 5.15 -0.93
C LYS A 83 11.47 3.94 -1.64
N GLY A 84 12.21 2.84 -1.75
CA GLY A 84 11.72 1.57 -2.27
C GLY A 84 10.87 0.79 -1.25
N VAL A 85 10.53 -0.45 -1.62
CA VAL A 85 9.64 -1.29 -0.79
C VAL A 85 10.23 -1.55 0.59
N LYS A 86 11.53 -1.89 0.68
CA LYS A 86 12.19 -2.17 1.96
C LYS A 86 12.32 -0.93 2.83
N ASP A 87 12.62 0.22 2.23
CA ASP A 87 12.65 1.49 2.95
C ASP A 87 11.27 1.85 3.51
N LEU A 88 10.20 1.62 2.72
CA LEU A 88 8.82 1.82 3.19
C LEU A 88 8.51 0.94 4.39
N TRP A 89 8.88 -0.35 4.36
CA TRP A 89 8.65 -1.25 5.49
C TRP A 89 9.48 -0.86 6.72
N LYS A 90 10.68 -0.37 6.51
CA LYS A 90 11.50 0.19 7.60
C LYS A 90 10.87 1.45 8.20
N LEU A 91 10.42 2.40 7.37
CA LEU A 91 9.71 3.61 7.80
C LEU A 91 8.45 3.26 8.59
N MET A 92 7.66 2.30 8.09
CA MET A 92 6.43 1.83 8.72
C MET A 92 6.66 0.92 9.95
N ASN A 93 7.92 0.68 10.32
CA ASN A 93 8.31 -0.17 11.45
C ASN A 93 7.71 -1.58 11.35
N ILE A 94 7.78 -2.18 10.15
CA ILE A 94 7.29 -3.53 9.89
C ILE A 94 8.30 -4.55 10.39
N SER A 95 7.86 -5.48 11.21
CA SER A 95 8.70 -6.48 11.91
C SER A 95 8.71 -7.84 11.22
N TYR A 96 8.78 -7.86 9.88
CA TYR A 96 8.87 -9.13 9.14
C TYR A 96 10.17 -9.89 9.49
N ASP A 97 10.06 -11.22 9.54
CA ASP A 97 11.20 -12.10 9.75
C ASP A 97 11.84 -12.50 8.43
N ARG A 98 11.04 -12.51 7.35
CA ARG A 98 11.49 -12.89 6.01
C ARG A 98 10.90 -11.99 4.95
N PHE A 99 11.78 -11.63 4.00
CA PHE A 99 11.42 -10.91 2.79
C PHE A 99 11.87 -11.76 1.60
N ILE A 100 10.92 -12.29 0.83
CA ILE A 100 11.20 -13.08 -0.37
C ILE A 100 11.08 -12.21 -1.62
N ARG A 101 11.98 -12.44 -2.55
CA ARG A 101 11.90 -11.94 -3.92
C ARG A 101 11.73 -13.14 -4.86
N THR A 102 10.78 -13.11 -5.77
CA THR A 102 10.62 -14.24 -6.71
C THR A 102 11.82 -14.41 -7.64
N THR A 103 12.66 -13.39 -7.76
CA THR A 103 13.96 -13.44 -8.46
C THR A 103 15.10 -14.06 -7.66
N ASP A 104 14.89 -14.43 -6.39
CA ASP A 104 15.90 -15.12 -5.59
C ASP A 104 16.19 -16.51 -6.18
N SER A 105 17.46 -16.85 -6.35
CA SER A 105 17.89 -18.08 -7.03
C SER A 105 17.37 -19.35 -6.37
N TYR A 106 17.26 -19.38 -5.05
CA TYR A 106 16.71 -20.52 -4.30
C TYR A 106 15.22 -20.72 -4.59
N HIS A 107 14.46 -19.62 -4.77
CA HIS A 107 13.05 -19.66 -5.14
C HIS A 107 12.89 -20.15 -6.59
N VAL A 108 13.64 -19.56 -7.54
CA VAL A 108 13.64 -19.97 -8.95
C VAL A 108 13.88 -21.48 -9.08
N SER A 109 14.93 -22.00 -8.44
CA SER A 109 15.25 -23.42 -8.49
C SER A 109 14.16 -24.31 -7.86
N ALA A 110 13.53 -23.83 -6.77
CA ALA A 110 12.44 -24.56 -6.14
C ALA A 110 11.19 -24.61 -7.04
N ILE A 111 10.83 -23.50 -7.67
CA ILE A 111 9.69 -23.44 -8.59
C ILE A 111 9.87 -24.36 -9.79
N GLN A 112 11.06 -24.44 -10.37
CA GLN A 112 11.36 -25.38 -11.46
C GLN A 112 11.10 -26.82 -11.06
N LYS A 113 11.56 -27.23 -9.86
CA LYS A 113 11.31 -28.57 -9.31
C LYS A 113 9.82 -28.82 -9.08
N ILE A 114 9.10 -27.87 -8.47
CA ILE A 114 7.67 -27.96 -8.18
C ILE A 114 6.85 -28.09 -9.47
N PHE A 115 7.14 -27.25 -10.45
CA PHE A 115 6.46 -27.30 -11.75
C PHE A 115 6.64 -28.64 -12.44
N LYS A 116 7.88 -29.16 -12.44
CA LYS A 116 8.20 -30.48 -12.97
C LYS A 116 7.48 -31.60 -12.24
N GLU A 117 7.44 -31.59 -10.91
CA GLU A 117 6.72 -32.57 -10.09
C GLU A 117 5.22 -32.61 -10.42
N MET A 118 4.57 -31.45 -10.58
CA MET A 118 3.15 -31.38 -10.98
C MET A 118 2.94 -31.88 -12.42
N TYR A 119 3.89 -31.62 -13.30
CA TYR A 119 3.86 -32.13 -14.66
C TYR A 119 4.00 -33.66 -14.70
N GLU A 120 4.98 -34.24 -14.00
CA GLU A 120 5.20 -35.68 -13.91
C GLU A 120 4.01 -36.43 -13.27
N LYS A 121 3.28 -35.79 -12.37
CA LYS A 121 2.00 -36.31 -11.81
C LYS A 121 0.83 -36.21 -12.80
N GLY A 122 0.98 -35.52 -13.92
CA GLY A 122 -0.07 -35.29 -14.92
C GLY A 122 -1.10 -34.23 -14.50
N ASP A 123 -0.85 -33.48 -13.43
CA ASP A 123 -1.69 -32.35 -13.00
C ASP A 123 -1.36 -31.06 -13.77
N ILE A 124 -0.17 -31.00 -14.38
CA ILE A 124 0.14 -30.02 -15.44
C ILE A 124 0.25 -30.78 -16.77
N TYR A 125 -0.30 -30.21 -17.84
CA TYR A 125 -0.24 -30.76 -19.19
C TYR A 125 -0.08 -29.65 -20.22
N LYS A 126 0.46 -30.00 -21.42
CA LYS A 126 0.67 -29.05 -22.51
C LYS A 126 -0.56 -29.00 -23.43
N GLY A 127 -0.96 -27.79 -23.80
CA GLY A 127 -2.11 -27.55 -24.67
C GLY A 127 -1.98 -26.22 -25.40
N THR A 128 -3.01 -25.87 -26.19
CA THR A 128 -3.11 -24.57 -26.85
C THR A 128 -4.21 -23.77 -26.18
N TYR A 129 -3.91 -22.53 -25.81
CA TYR A 129 -4.85 -21.62 -25.25
C TYR A 129 -5.34 -20.59 -26.28
N GLU A 130 -6.66 -20.48 -26.40
CA GLU A 130 -7.33 -19.41 -27.12
C GLU A 130 -8.22 -18.64 -26.14
N GLY A 131 -8.03 -17.35 -26.03
CA GLY A 131 -8.82 -16.57 -25.07
C GLY A 131 -8.64 -15.08 -25.23
N MET A 132 -9.33 -14.35 -24.38
CA MET A 132 -9.27 -12.89 -24.32
C MET A 132 -8.29 -12.49 -23.21
N TYR A 133 -7.16 -11.90 -23.59
CA TYR A 133 -6.09 -11.53 -22.66
C TYR A 133 -6.21 -10.09 -22.21
N CYS A 134 -6.15 -9.89 -20.90
CA CYS A 134 -6.04 -8.58 -20.29
C CYS A 134 -4.60 -8.31 -19.87
N THR A 135 -3.88 -7.49 -20.63
CA THR A 135 -2.49 -7.14 -20.33
C THR A 135 -2.29 -6.50 -18.95
N PRO A 136 -3.17 -5.57 -18.49
CA PRO A 136 -2.99 -4.96 -17.16
C PRO A 136 -3.20 -5.89 -15.98
N CYS A 137 -4.02 -6.94 -16.13
CA CYS A 137 -4.27 -7.95 -15.08
C CYS A 137 -3.46 -9.22 -15.27
N GLU A 138 -2.74 -9.32 -16.39
CA GLU A 138 -2.02 -10.52 -16.81
C GLU A 138 -2.89 -11.79 -16.72
N SER A 139 -4.17 -11.65 -17.10
CA SER A 139 -5.17 -12.71 -16.96
C SER A 139 -5.86 -12.98 -18.27
N PHE A 140 -6.01 -14.27 -18.57
CA PHE A 140 -6.88 -14.72 -19.65
C PHE A 140 -8.30 -14.92 -19.12
N TRP A 141 -9.26 -14.63 -20.00
CA TRP A 141 -10.67 -14.76 -19.76
C TRP A 141 -11.34 -15.48 -20.90
N THR A 142 -12.29 -16.32 -20.60
CA THR A 142 -13.20 -16.82 -21.63
C THR A 142 -14.19 -15.72 -22.03
N ALA A 143 -14.76 -15.80 -23.19
CA ALA A 143 -15.77 -14.84 -23.65
C ALA A 143 -16.97 -14.72 -22.69
N SER A 144 -17.32 -15.83 -22.01
CA SER A 144 -18.40 -15.88 -21.03
C SER A 144 -18.07 -15.20 -19.69
N GLN A 145 -16.80 -15.03 -19.37
CA GLN A 145 -16.34 -14.38 -18.13
C GLN A 145 -16.20 -12.87 -18.27
N LEU A 146 -16.20 -12.34 -19.48
CA LEU A 146 -16.10 -10.90 -19.71
C LEU A 146 -17.36 -10.17 -19.21
N LYS A 147 -17.19 -8.97 -18.66
CA LYS A 147 -18.28 -8.04 -18.35
C LYS A 147 -18.32 -6.97 -19.44
N ASP A 148 -19.41 -6.95 -20.20
CA ASP A 148 -19.59 -6.03 -21.35
C ASP A 148 -18.42 -6.07 -22.36
N GLY A 149 -17.84 -7.27 -22.61
CA GLY A 149 -16.71 -7.45 -23.49
C GLY A 149 -15.35 -7.03 -22.91
N LYS A 150 -15.29 -6.69 -21.62
CA LYS A 150 -14.10 -6.17 -20.93
C LYS A 150 -13.67 -7.10 -19.80
N CYS A 151 -12.43 -6.90 -19.35
CA CYS A 151 -11.88 -7.62 -18.20
C CYS A 151 -12.76 -7.45 -16.94
N PRO A 152 -13.23 -8.53 -16.32
CA PRO A 152 -14.11 -8.44 -15.14
C PRO A 152 -13.41 -7.87 -13.91
N ASP A 153 -12.07 -7.96 -13.83
CA ASP A 153 -11.30 -7.48 -12.69
C ASP A 153 -10.99 -5.98 -12.76
N CYS A 154 -10.64 -5.45 -13.94
CA CYS A 154 -10.21 -4.06 -14.07
C CYS A 154 -11.05 -3.20 -15.03
N GLY A 155 -12.02 -3.80 -15.74
CA GLY A 155 -12.92 -3.11 -16.68
C GLY A 155 -12.25 -2.62 -17.98
N ARG A 156 -11.00 -3.04 -18.27
CA ARG A 156 -10.27 -2.62 -19.47
C ARG A 156 -10.54 -3.55 -20.65
N GLU A 157 -10.25 -3.05 -21.86
CA GLU A 157 -10.29 -3.80 -23.10
C GLU A 157 -9.40 -5.06 -23.04
N VAL A 158 -9.86 -6.15 -23.63
CA VAL A 158 -9.13 -7.41 -23.76
C VAL A 158 -8.91 -7.70 -25.25
N GLN A 159 -7.85 -8.43 -25.58
CA GLN A 159 -7.51 -8.77 -26.96
C GLN A 159 -7.52 -10.29 -27.16
N PRO A 160 -7.97 -10.81 -28.32
CA PRO A 160 -7.84 -12.23 -28.65
C PRO A 160 -6.35 -12.61 -28.67
N ALA A 161 -6.02 -13.68 -27.97
CA ALA A 161 -4.67 -14.24 -27.99
C ALA A 161 -4.73 -15.77 -28.10
N GLN A 162 -3.77 -16.34 -28.82
CA GLN A 162 -3.57 -17.77 -28.97
C GLN A 162 -2.12 -18.10 -28.67
N GLU A 163 -1.88 -19.10 -27.81
CA GLU A 163 -0.55 -19.43 -27.35
C GLU A 163 -0.46 -20.92 -26.98
N GLU A 164 0.65 -21.58 -27.30
CA GLU A 164 0.98 -22.87 -26.72
C GLU A 164 1.36 -22.66 -25.27
N ALA A 165 0.75 -23.42 -24.36
CA ALA A 165 0.95 -23.22 -22.94
C ALA A 165 0.79 -24.52 -22.15
N TYR A 166 1.29 -24.50 -20.91
CA TYR A 166 1.01 -25.53 -19.93
C TYR A 166 -0.21 -25.13 -19.09
N PHE A 167 -1.04 -26.12 -18.75
CA PHE A 167 -2.26 -25.96 -17.97
C PHE A 167 -2.22 -26.79 -16.71
N PHE A 168 -2.61 -26.19 -15.58
CA PHE A 168 -2.86 -26.92 -14.34
C PHE A 168 -4.32 -27.38 -14.31
N ARG A 169 -4.58 -28.65 -14.02
CA ARG A 169 -5.92 -29.27 -13.94
C ARG A 169 -6.71 -28.77 -12.73
N LEU A 170 -7.00 -27.47 -12.70
CA LEU A 170 -7.76 -26.84 -11.62
C LEU A 170 -9.15 -27.43 -11.48
N SER A 171 -9.81 -27.76 -12.60
CA SER A 171 -11.13 -28.39 -12.67
C SER A 171 -11.20 -29.71 -11.87
N LYS A 172 -10.11 -30.50 -11.83
CA LYS A 172 -10.01 -31.74 -11.07
C LYS A 172 -10.25 -31.55 -9.57
N TYR A 173 -9.90 -30.38 -9.05
CA TYR A 173 -9.96 -30.04 -7.63
C TYR A 173 -11.21 -29.26 -7.22
N ALA A 174 -12.12 -28.94 -8.13
CA ALA A 174 -13.28 -28.09 -7.92
C ALA A 174 -14.15 -28.56 -6.75
N GLY A 175 -14.45 -29.85 -6.67
CA GLY A 175 -15.26 -30.42 -5.58
C GLY A 175 -14.58 -30.28 -4.21
N ALA A 176 -13.30 -30.64 -4.13
CA ALA A 176 -12.54 -30.58 -2.88
C ALA A 176 -12.37 -29.12 -2.39
N VAL A 177 -12.11 -28.19 -3.31
CA VAL A 177 -12.01 -26.76 -2.98
C VAL A 177 -13.37 -26.20 -2.54
N ARG A 178 -14.47 -26.59 -3.20
CA ARG A 178 -15.81 -26.21 -2.78
C ARG A 178 -16.13 -26.67 -1.37
N ASP A 179 -15.84 -27.94 -1.07
CA ASP A 179 -16.05 -28.51 0.26
C ASP A 179 -15.22 -27.79 1.33
N LEU A 180 -13.96 -27.46 1.02
CA LEU A 180 -13.10 -26.68 1.89
C LEU A 180 -13.72 -25.31 2.21
N LEU A 181 -14.20 -24.57 1.20
CA LEU A 181 -14.75 -23.22 1.39
C LEU A 181 -16.10 -23.22 2.10
N VAL A 182 -16.97 -24.20 1.81
CA VAL A 182 -18.34 -24.23 2.34
C VAL A 182 -18.39 -24.81 3.76
N ASN A 183 -17.61 -25.85 4.02
CA ASN A 183 -17.72 -26.67 5.22
C ASN A 183 -16.69 -26.33 6.31
N THR A 184 -15.79 -25.37 6.06
CA THR A 184 -14.78 -24.95 7.04
C THR A 184 -14.68 -23.44 7.16
N ASP A 185 -13.89 -22.96 8.14
CA ASP A 185 -13.55 -21.54 8.30
C ASP A 185 -12.23 -21.17 7.59
N PHE A 186 -11.91 -21.88 6.51
CA PHE A 186 -10.68 -21.66 5.74
C PHE A 186 -10.63 -20.26 5.12
N LEU A 187 -11.76 -19.76 4.61
CA LEU A 187 -11.86 -18.42 4.01
C LEU A 187 -12.76 -17.50 4.84
N GLU A 188 -12.20 -16.37 5.24
CA GLU A 188 -12.91 -15.28 5.92
C GLU A 188 -12.71 -13.94 5.21
N PRO A 189 -13.62 -12.98 5.36
CA PRO A 189 -14.97 -13.12 5.97
C PRO A 189 -15.90 -13.98 5.11
N ARG A 190 -16.99 -14.47 5.68
CA ARG A 190 -17.93 -15.40 5.02
C ARG A 190 -18.51 -14.85 3.69
N SER A 191 -18.61 -13.53 3.54
CA SER A 191 -19.00 -12.90 2.27
C SER A 191 -18.10 -13.30 1.10
N ARG A 192 -16.81 -13.54 1.35
CA ARG A 192 -15.84 -13.99 0.33
C ARG A 192 -16.10 -15.43 -0.12
N VAL A 193 -16.54 -16.29 0.80
CA VAL A 193 -16.95 -17.67 0.44
C VAL A 193 -18.08 -17.64 -0.57
N ASN A 194 -19.13 -16.86 -0.31
CA ASN A 194 -20.28 -16.74 -1.22
C ASN A 194 -19.83 -16.19 -2.60
N GLU A 195 -18.94 -15.19 -2.60
CA GLU A 195 -18.39 -14.62 -3.83
C GLU A 195 -17.61 -15.67 -4.64
N MET A 196 -16.73 -16.44 -3.99
CA MET A 196 -15.92 -17.47 -4.66
C MET A 196 -16.75 -18.63 -5.18
N VAL A 197 -17.70 -19.11 -4.40
CA VAL A 197 -18.57 -20.23 -4.78
C VAL A 197 -19.47 -19.84 -5.93
N ASN A 198 -20.20 -18.72 -5.81
CA ASN A 198 -21.22 -18.34 -6.80
C ASN A 198 -20.60 -17.85 -8.13
N ASN A 199 -19.47 -17.15 -8.07
CA ASN A 199 -18.90 -16.51 -9.27
C ASN A 199 -17.88 -17.39 -10.00
N PHE A 200 -17.25 -18.35 -9.31
CA PHE A 200 -16.15 -19.11 -9.89
C PHE A 200 -16.34 -20.62 -9.83
N ILE A 201 -16.82 -21.19 -8.70
CA ILE A 201 -16.85 -22.64 -8.51
C ILE A 201 -18.13 -23.24 -9.11
N ASP A 202 -19.30 -22.72 -8.78
CA ASP A 202 -20.59 -23.25 -9.23
C ASP A 202 -20.82 -23.09 -10.75
N PRO A 203 -20.29 -22.03 -11.43
CA PRO A 203 -20.29 -21.98 -12.89
C PRO A 203 -19.38 -23.01 -13.57
N GLY A 204 -18.45 -23.63 -12.83
CA GLY A 204 -17.45 -24.59 -13.30
C GLY A 204 -16.04 -23.98 -13.36
N LEU A 205 -15.10 -24.63 -12.68
CA LEU A 205 -13.68 -24.25 -12.78
C LEU A 205 -13.08 -24.80 -14.06
N GLU A 206 -12.47 -23.92 -14.84
CA GLU A 206 -11.63 -24.29 -15.99
C GLU A 206 -10.19 -24.50 -15.56
N ASP A 207 -9.43 -25.28 -16.35
CA ASP A 207 -8.02 -25.50 -16.12
C ASP A 207 -7.24 -24.21 -16.28
N LEU A 208 -6.29 -23.99 -15.39
CA LEU A 208 -5.54 -22.72 -15.31
C LEU A 208 -4.29 -22.79 -16.19
N CYS A 209 -4.14 -21.83 -17.09
CA CYS A 209 -2.90 -21.65 -17.82
C CYS A 209 -1.77 -21.23 -16.88
N VAL A 210 -0.66 -21.99 -16.89
CA VAL A 210 0.47 -21.84 -15.93
C VAL A 210 1.82 -21.62 -16.61
N SER A 211 1.86 -21.34 -17.91
CA SER A 211 3.07 -20.91 -18.61
C SER A 211 2.78 -19.87 -19.68
N ARG A 212 3.82 -19.22 -20.16
CA ARG A 212 3.78 -18.24 -21.27
C ARG A 212 4.97 -18.41 -22.20
N THR A 213 4.78 -18.03 -23.47
CA THR A 213 5.83 -17.92 -24.50
C THR A 213 5.95 -16.49 -25.02
N SER A 214 4.98 -15.62 -24.70
CA SER A 214 4.86 -14.26 -25.23
C SER A 214 5.83 -13.24 -24.61
N PHE A 215 6.48 -13.58 -23.50
CA PHE A 215 7.52 -12.78 -22.85
C PHE A 215 8.61 -13.68 -22.25
N THR A 216 9.77 -13.08 -21.88
CA THR A 216 10.95 -13.83 -21.43
C THR A 216 11.32 -13.60 -19.99
N TRP A 217 10.80 -12.54 -19.37
CA TRP A 217 11.05 -12.22 -17.97
C TRP A 217 10.19 -13.06 -17.03
N GLY A 218 10.67 -14.24 -16.70
CA GLY A 218 10.02 -15.23 -15.82
C GLY A 218 10.95 -16.39 -15.53
N ILE A 219 10.49 -17.37 -14.75
CA ILE A 219 11.23 -18.58 -14.42
C ILE A 219 11.13 -19.55 -15.62
N PRO A 220 12.23 -19.91 -16.29
CA PRO A 220 12.17 -20.85 -17.41
C PRO A 220 11.70 -22.24 -16.95
N VAL A 221 10.85 -22.88 -17.73
CA VAL A 221 10.52 -24.30 -17.57
C VAL A 221 11.75 -25.11 -17.98
N ASP A 222 12.40 -25.81 -17.04
CA ASP A 222 13.72 -26.43 -17.24
C ASP A 222 13.74 -27.50 -18.35
N PHE A 223 12.64 -28.24 -18.52
CA PHE A 223 12.49 -29.26 -19.56
C PHE A 223 11.89 -28.74 -20.87
N ASP A 224 11.44 -27.47 -20.94
CA ASP A 224 10.93 -26.81 -22.14
C ASP A 224 11.24 -25.28 -22.08
N PRO A 225 12.51 -24.89 -22.37
CA PRO A 225 12.99 -23.52 -22.17
C PRO A 225 12.32 -22.44 -23.02
N GLY A 226 11.47 -22.83 -23.99
CA GLY A 226 10.62 -21.90 -24.74
C GLY A 226 9.47 -21.29 -23.91
N HIS A 227 9.20 -21.87 -22.74
CA HIS A 227 8.16 -21.43 -21.84
C HIS A 227 8.74 -20.84 -20.55
N VAL A 228 8.09 -19.80 -20.03
CA VAL A 228 8.30 -19.32 -18.65
C VAL A 228 7.11 -19.68 -17.79
N VAL A 229 7.37 -20.01 -16.52
CA VAL A 229 6.32 -20.29 -15.53
C VAL A 229 5.46 -19.04 -15.34
N TYR A 230 4.15 -19.21 -15.41
CA TYR A 230 3.21 -18.09 -15.22
C TYR A 230 3.08 -17.72 -13.75
N VAL A 231 2.85 -16.45 -13.52
CA VAL A 231 2.95 -15.74 -12.25
C VAL A 231 2.36 -16.46 -11.02
N TRP A 232 1.21 -17.13 -11.15
CA TRP A 232 0.54 -17.70 -9.96
C TRP A 232 1.20 -18.98 -9.42
N VAL A 233 1.87 -19.78 -10.21
CA VAL A 233 2.70 -20.88 -9.69
C VAL A 233 3.92 -20.32 -8.99
N ASP A 234 4.57 -19.35 -9.64
CA ASP A 234 5.70 -18.61 -9.10
C ASP A 234 5.30 -17.92 -7.76
N ALA A 235 4.28 -17.05 -7.83
CA ALA A 235 3.87 -16.24 -6.70
C ALA A 235 3.34 -17.05 -5.50
N LEU A 236 2.51 -18.11 -5.70
CA LEU A 236 1.86 -18.78 -4.58
C LEU A 236 2.81 -19.70 -3.80
N PHE A 237 3.74 -20.36 -4.47
CA PHE A 237 4.70 -21.21 -3.76
C PHE A 237 5.77 -20.45 -2.97
N ASN A 238 5.81 -19.09 -3.05
CA ASN A 238 6.68 -18.29 -2.20
C ASN A 238 6.51 -18.62 -0.71
N TYR A 239 5.27 -18.91 -0.28
CA TYR A 239 4.93 -19.21 1.11
C TYR A 239 5.62 -20.45 1.66
N LEU A 240 6.03 -21.36 0.78
CA LEU A 240 6.76 -22.57 1.14
C LEU A 240 8.26 -22.43 0.91
N THR A 241 8.64 -21.85 -0.24
CA THR A 241 10.04 -21.72 -0.60
C THR A 241 10.81 -20.81 0.35
N ALA A 242 10.13 -19.77 0.89
CA ALA A 242 10.69 -18.93 1.95
C ALA A 242 10.95 -19.66 3.28
N LEU A 243 10.43 -20.87 3.44
CA LEU A 243 10.70 -21.74 4.61
C LEU A 243 11.72 -22.86 4.31
N GLY A 244 12.19 -22.97 3.06
CA GLY A 244 13.15 -24.00 2.64
C GLY A 244 12.53 -25.17 1.87
N PHE A 245 11.25 -25.07 1.47
CA PHE A 245 10.65 -26.13 0.65
C PHE A 245 11.31 -26.23 -0.72
N ARG A 246 11.86 -27.42 -1.05
CA ARG A 246 12.58 -27.72 -2.31
C ARG A 246 13.85 -26.89 -2.54
N ASN A 247 14.42 -26.28 -1.48
CA ASN A 247 15.69 -25.56 -1.53
C ASN A 247 16.44 -25.69 -0.20
N ASP A 248 17.73 -25.30 -0.21
CA ASP A 248 18.63 -25.41 0.95
C ASP A 248 18.87 -24.05 1.64
N ARG A 249 18.08 -23.05 1.34
CA ARG A 249 18.25 -21.69 1.92
C ARG A 249 17.81 -21.63 3.37
N TYR A 250 16.74 -22.34 3.72
CA TYR A 250 16.15 -22.40 5.04
C TYR A 250 15.74 -23.84 5.39
N GLU A 251 15.62 -24.13 6.67
CA GLU A 251 15.27 -25.47 7.19
C GLU A 251 14.02 -25.40 8.10
N ASP A 252 13.16 -24.40 7.87
CA ASP A 252 12.04 -24.10 8.76
C ASP A 252 10.69 -24.59 8.25
N TYR A 253 10.65 -25.29 7.11
CA TYR A 253 9.40 -25.76 6.51
C TYR A 253 8.58 -26.62 7.49
N ASP A 254 9.16 -27.64 8.07
CA ASP A 254 8.48 -28.53 9.02
C ASP A 254 8.09 -27.83 10.33
N LYS A 255 8.78 -26.75 10.66
CA LYS A 255 8.50 -25.97 11.86
C LYS A 255 7.28 -25.05 11.69
N TYR A 256 7.20 -24.33 10.58
CA TYR A 256 6.19 -23.28 10.42
C TYR A 256 5.03 -23.66 9.52
N TRP A 257 5.24 -24.51 8.50
CA TRP A 257 4.12 -24.93 7.66
C TRP A 257 3.21 -25.94 8.38
N PRO A 258 1.87 -25.92 8.22
CA PRO A 258 1.09 -24.98 7.43
C PRO A 258 0.98 -23.60 8.08
N ALA A 259 0.78 -22.57 7.23
CA ALA A 259 0.55 -21.20 7.68
C ALA A 259 -0.72 -21.11 8.54
N ASP A 260 -0.67 -20.27 9.59
CA ASP A 260 -1.83 -20.00 10.43
C ASP A 260 -2.81 -19.06 9.71
N VAL A 261 -2.31 -18.06 8.99
CA VAL A 261 -3.15 -17.19 8.16
C VAL A 261 -2.37 -16.51 7.04
N HIS A 262 -3.00 -16.42 5.87
CA HIS A 262 -2.63 -15.53 4.78
C HIS A 262 -3.57 -14.32 4.77
N PHE A 263 -3.06 -13.11 5.01
CA PHE A 263 -3.81 -11.87 4.79
C PHE A 263 -3.63 -11.42 3.35
N VAL A 264 -4.72 -11.22 2.63
CA VAL A 264 -4.71 -10.86 1.21
C VAL A 264 -5.79 -9.83 0.90
N GLY A 265 -5.54 -8.97 -0.08
CA GLY A 265 -6.58 -8.10 -0.61
C GLY A 265 -7.67 -8.89 -1.34
N LYS A 266 -8.91 -8.40 -1.29
CA LYS A 266 -10.06 -9.10 -1.89
C LYS A 266 -9.89 -9.41 -3.38
N GLU A 267 -9.06 -8.65 -4.10
CA GLU A 267 -8.78 -8.81 -5.54
C GLU A 267 -8.03 -10.11 -5.87
N ILE A 268 -7.29 -10.66 -4.90
CA ILE A 268 -6.50 -11.88 -5.09
C ILE A 268 -7.01 -13.05 -4.24
N VAL A 269 -8.16 -12.90 -3.57
CA VAL A 269 -8.78 -13.97 -2.79
C VAL A 269 -9.02 -15.22 -3.64
N ARG A 270 -9.44 -15.08 -4.90
CA ARG A 270 -9.66 -16.20 -5.81
C ARG A 270 -8.42 -17.09 -5.92
N PHE A 271 -7.25 -16.49 -6.07
CA PHE A 271 -6.01 -17.25 -6.21
C PHE A 271 -5.58 -17.93 -4.92
N HIS A 272 -5.79 -17.29 -3.77
CA HIS A 272 -5.41 -17.83 -2.47
C HIS A 272 -6.42 -18.83 -1.90
N SER A 273 -7.69 -18.76 -2.31
CA SER A 273 -8.74 -19.63 -1.78
C SER A 273 -9.18 -20.75 -2.72
N ILE A 274 -8.88 -20.64 -4.02
CA ILE A 274 -9.22 -21.65 -5.03
C ILE A 274 -7.94 -22.27 -5.62
N VAL A 275 -7.07 -21.47 -6.20
CA VAL A 275 -5.90 -21.96 -6.94
C VAL A 275 -4.85 -22.52 -5.98
N TRP A 276 -4.52 -21.80 -4.92
CA TRP A 276 -3.53 -22.21 -3.94
C TRP A 276 -3.83 -23.54 -3.27
N PRO A 277 -5.02 -23.75 -2.67
CA PRO A 277 -5.35 -25.04 -2.09
C PRO A 277 -5.38 -26.17 -3.13
N ALA A 278 -5.81 -25.93 -4.37
CA ALA A 278 -5.79 -26.94 -5.42
C ALA A 278 -4.35 -27.37 -5.78
N MET A 279 -3.41 -26.42 -5.89
CA MET A 279 -1.99 -26.73 -6.12
C MET A 279 -1.36 -27.50 -4.94
N LEU A 280 -1.69 -27.13 -3.71
CA LEU A 280 -1.24 -27.87 -2.53
C LEU A 280 -1.80 -29.31 -2.48
N MET A 281 -3.09 -29.48 -2.82
CA MET A 281 -3.70 -30.81 -2.94
C MET A 281 -3.02 -31.64 -4.03
N SER A 282 -2.67 -31.05 -5.17
CA SER A 282 -1.89 -31.69 -6.24
C SER A 282 -0.54 -32.19 -5.73
N MET A 283 0.12 -31.39 -4.93
CA MET A 283 1.41 -31.74 -4.34
C MET A 283 1.29 -32.71 -3.14
N GLY A 284 0.08 -32.96 -2.63
CA GLY A 284 -0.15 -33.76 -1.42
C GLY A 284 0.34 -33.05 -0.15
N LEU A 285 0.31 -31.72 -0.13
CA LEU A 285 0.81 -30.89 0.96
C LEU A 285 -0.33 -30.44 1.87
N PRO A 286 -0.07 -30.20 3.18
CA PRO A 286 -1.03 -29.59 4.08
C PRO A 286 -1.49 -28.22 3.58
N LEU A 287 -2.78 -27.89 3.82
CA LEU A 287 -3.34 -26.58 3.50
C LEU A 287 -3.05 -25.57 4.61
N PRO A 288 -2.92 -24.27 4.32
CA PRO A 288 -2.93 -23.23 5.34
C PRO A 288 -4.22 -23.29 6.16
N LYS A 289 -4.18 -22.87 7.42
CA LYS A 289 -5.37 -22.95 8.29
C LYS A 289 -6.43 -21.93 7.86
N LYS A 290 -6.00 -20.75 7.39
CA LYS A 290 -6.92 -19.65 7.05
C LYS A 290 -6.38 -18.74 5.95
N VAL A 291 -7.29 -18.26 5.11
CA VAL A 291 -7.11 -17.11 4.21
C VAL A 291 -8.09 -16.02 4.65
N PHE A 292 -7.60 -14.81 4.91
CA PHE A 292 -8.45 -13.67 5.24
C PHE A 292 -8.39 -12.63 4.12
N GLY A 293 -9.51 -12.42 3.44
CA GLY A 293 -9.65 -11.46 2.35
C GLY A 293 -10.11 -10.09 2.83
N HIS A 294 -9.15 -9.16 3.06
CA HIS A 294 -9.49 -7.82 3.52
C HIS A 294 -10.08 -6.94 2.41
N GLY A 295 -10.81 -5.89 2.82
CA GLY A 295 -11.39 -4.90 1.93
C GLY A 295 -10.36 -3.92 1.34
N TRP A 296 -10.78 -3.11 0.39
CA TRP A 296 -9.96 -2.05 -0.18
C TRP A 296 -10.02 -0.76 0.62
N LEU A 297 -8.94 0.01 0.57
CA LEU A 297 -9.02 1.44 0.84
C LEU A 297 -9.37 2.15 -0.47
N LEU A 298 -10.52 2.82 -0.45
CA LEU A 298 -11.04 3.62 -1.55
C LEU A 298 -10.66 5.09 -1.32
N LEU A 299 -10.53 5.84 -2.40
CA LEU A 299 -10.44 7.29 -2.38
C LEU A 299 -11.61 7.86 -3.18
N ASP A 300 -12.39 8.77 -2.59
CA ASP A 300 -13.60 9.34 -3.19
C ASP A 300 -14.60 8.27 -3.69
N GLY A 301 -14.74 7.19 -2.92
CA GLY A 301 -15.62 6.07 -3.27
C GLY A 301 -15.12 5.18 -4.40
N GLY A 302 -13.94 5.43 -4.96
CA GLY A 302 -13.32 4.68 -6.05
C GLY A 302 -12.04 3.95 -5.65
N LYS A 303 -11.73 2.83 -6.33
CA LYS A 303 -10.45 2.12 -6.13
C LYS A 303 -9.29 3.04 -6.50
N MET A 304 -8.28 3.11 -5.60
CA MET A 304 -7.01 3.77 -5.90
C MET A 304 -6.33 3.09 -7.08
N SER A 305 -5.92 3.88 -8.06
CA SER A 305 -5.21 3.39 -9.24
C SER A 305 -4.22 4.43 -9.72
N LYS A 306 -2.98 4.00 -9.93
CA LYS A 306 -1.90 4.85 -10.44
C LYS A 306 -2.23 5.46 -11.81
N SER A 307 -2.92 4.71 -12.66
CA SER A 307 -3.38 5.20 -13.96
C SER A 307 -4.45 6.30 -13.88
N LYS A 308 -5.10 6.46 -12.71
CA LYS A 308 -6.06 7.54 -12.44
C LYS A 308 -5.44 8.71 -11.69
N GLY A 309 -4.18 8.60 -11.25
CA GLY A 309 -3.50 9.64 -10.49
C GLY A 309 -4.05 9.85 -9.07
N ASN A 310 -4.92 8.95 -8.58
CA ASN A 310 -5.57 9.05 -7.27
C ASN A 310 -4.91 8.15 -6.22
N VAL A 311 -3.59 8.18 -6.11
CA VAL A 311 -2.83 7.32 -5.17
C VAL A 311 -2.36 8.14 -3.98
N VAL A 312 -2.56 7.61 -2.78
CA VAL A 312 -2.07 8.19 -1.53
C VAL A 312 -0.70 7.62 -1.20
N ASP A 313 0.29 8.51 -1.07
CA ASP A 313 1.67 8.15 -0.75
C ASP A 313 1.86 7.94 0.77
N PRO A 314 2.15 6.70 1.22
CA PRO A 314 2.37 6.42 2.64
C PRO A 314 3.64 7.08 3.20
N TYR A 315 4.66 7.35 2.37
CA TYR A 315 5.86 8.08 2.81
C TYR A 315 5.50 9.49 3.27
N LEU A 316 4.79 10.23 2.41
CA LEU A 316 4.35 11.60 2.72
C LEU A 316 3.57 11.65 4.04
N LEU A 317 2.64 10.71 4.23
CA LEU A 317 1.81 10.67 5.42
C LEU A 317 2.60 10.29 6.67
N ALA A 318 3.51 9.30 6.58
CA ALA A 318 4.33 8.87 7.70
C ALA A 318 5.36 9.93 8.12
N GLU A 319 5.99 10.62 7.16
CA GLU A 319 6.92 11.73 7.44
C GLU A 319 6.19 12.93 8.08
N ARG A 320 4.94 13.20 7.68
CA ARG A 320 4.17 14.35 8.13
C ARG A 320 3.50 14.14 9.49
N TYR A 321 2.90 12.98 9.71
CA TYR A 321 2.08 12.70 10.90
C TYR A 321 2.72 11.73 11.90
N GLY A 322 3.82 11.11 11.49
CA GLY A 322 4.45 10.04 12.24
C GLY A 322 3.89 8.65 11.90
N THR A 323 4.78 7.67 11.93
CA THR A 323 4.48 6.28 11.58
C THR A 323 3.35 5.69 12.44
N ASP A 324 3.42 5.87 13.75
CA ASP A 324 2.45 5.27 14.68
C ASP A 324 1.04 5.86 14.50
N ALA A 325 0.93 7.16 14.19
CA ALA A 325 -0.36 7.78 13.91
C ALA A 325 -1.00 7.21 12.63
N LEU A 326 -0.20 6.99 11.59
CA LEU A 326 -0.67 6.38 10.35
C LEU A 326 -1.07 4.92 10.56
N ARG A 327 -0.25 4.11 11.27
CA ARG A 327 -0.56 2.72 11.62
C ARG A 327 -1.88 2.62 12.40
N PHE A 328 -2.04 3.48 13.40
CA PHE A 328 -3.25 3.55 14.21
C PHE A 328 -4.48 3.88 13.36
N PHE A 329 -4.41 4.95 12.56
CA PHE A 329 -5.50 5.36 11.69
C PHE A 329 -5.98 4.24 10.77
N LEU A 330 -5.04 3.55 10.10
CA LEU A 330 -5.36 2.46 9.17
C LEU A 330 -6.16 1.34 9.85
N LEU A 331 -5.84 1.00 11.09
CA LEU A 331 -6.48 -0.12 11.79
C LEU A 331 -7.65 0.30 12.69
N ARG A 332 -7.76 1.60 13.00
CA ARG A 332 -8.82 2.18 13.85
C ARG A 332 -10.06 2.56 13.07
N THR A 333 -9.88 3.06 11.87
CA THR A 333 -10.97 3.71 11.12
C THR A 333 -11.76 2.72 10.27
N PHE A 334 -11.11 1.67 9.73
CA PHE A 334 -11.73 0.78 8.76
C PHE A 334 -11.91 -0.63 9.32
N PRO A 335 -13.13 -1.25 9.15
CA PRO A 335 -13.29 -2.67 9.41
C PRO A 335 -12.43 -3.49 8.44
N PHE A 336 -11.53 -4.34 8.92
CA PHE A 336 -10.53 -5.03 8.09
C PHE A 336 -11.15 -5.90 6.99
N GLY A 337 -12.30 -6.53 7.24
CA GLY A 337 -13.01 -7.38 6.26
C GLY A 337 -13.86 -6.62 5.22
N SER A 338 -13.98 -5.29 5.31
CA SER A 338 -14.83 -4.46 4.46
C SER A 338 -14.03 -3.32 3.82
N ASP A 339 -14.58 -2.76 2.73
CA ASP A 339 -13.98 -1.58 2.10
C ASP A 339 -14.07 -0.37 3.03
N GLY A 340 -13.02 0.46 3.03
CA GLY A 340 -12.94 1.71 3.77
C GLY A 340 -12.68 2.89 2.84
N ASN A 341 -13.26 4.04 3.13
CA ASN A 341 -13.01 5.26 2.36
C ASN A 341 -11.97 6.13 3.08
N PHE A 342 -10.80 6.27 2.47
CA PHE A 342 -9.73 7.13 2.99
C PHE A 342 -10.05 8.58 2.69
N SER A 343 -9.82 9.47 3.66
CA SER A 343 -9.71 10.91 3.42
C SER A 343 -8.70 11.54 4.38
N ASN A 344 -8.11 12.65 3.98
CA ASN A 344 -7.17 13.40 4.82
C ASN A 344 -7.86 13.97 6.06
N GLU A 345 -9.11 14.41 5.93
CA GLU A 345 -9.94 14.89 7.04
C GLU A 345 -10.15 13.82 8.09
N ALA A 346 -10.43 12.58 7.67
CA ALA A 346 -10.61 11.45 8.57
C ALA A 346 -9.30 11.12 9.31
N LEU A 347 -8.16 11.17 8.61
CA LEU A 347 -6.84 10.95 9.21
C LEU A 347 -6.53 12.02 10.27
N ILE A 348 -6.66 13.31 9.92
CA ILE A 348 -6.40 14.42 10.83
C ILE A 348 -7.39 14.40 12.01
N GLY A 349 -8.66 14.13 11.74
CA GLY A 349 -9.70 13.98 12.76
C GLY A 349 -9.39 12.87 13.76
N CYS A 350 -8.95 11.70 13.29
CA CYS A 350 -8.54 10.57 14.12
C CYS A 350 -7.31 10.94 14.99
N ILE A 351 -6.30 11.60 14.43
CA ILE A 351 -5.13 12.06 15.17
C ILE A 351 -5.53 13.05 16.27
N ASN A 352 -6.33 14.04 15.94
CA ASN A 352 -6.75 15.07 16.88
C ASN A 352 -7.64 14.53 18.01
N THR A 353 -8.60 13.67 17.67
CA THR A 353 -9.59 13.16 18.64
C THR A 353 -9.02 12.02 19.46
N ASP A 354 -8.66 10.90 18.81
CA ASP A 354 -8.28 9.70 19.54
C ASP A 354 -6.85 9.83 20.12
N LEU A 355 -5.90 10.33 19.34
CA LEU A 355 -4.49 10.33 19.75
C LEU A 355 -4.11 11.57 20.57
N ALA A 356 -4.43 12.77 20.12
CA ALA A 356 -4.04 13.99 20.85
C ALA A 356 -4.95 14.27 22.06
N ASN A 357 -6.28 14.32 21.84
CA ASN A 357 -7.22 14.69 22.90
C ASN A 357 -7.48 13.55 23.90
N ASP A 358 -7.61 12.31 23.45
CA ASP A 358 -7.93 11.22 24.38
C ASP A 358 -6.66 10.62 24.98
N LEU A 359 -5.83 9.90 24.22
CA LEU A 359 -4.65 9.20 24.74
C LEU A 359 -3.57 10.17 25.20
N GLY A 360 -3.19 11.12 24.36
CA GLY A 360 -2.12 12.09 24.64
C GLY A 360 -2.43 12.97 25.84
N ASN A 361 -3.67 13.44 25.93
CA ASN A 361 -4.13 14.23 27.07
C ASN A 361 -4.17 13.42 28.37
N LEU A 362 -4.67 12.18 28.34
CA LEU A 362 -4.68 11.29 29.52
C LEU A 362 -3.27 11.11 30.08
N VAL A 363 -2.30 10.75 29.23
CA VAL A 363 -0.91 10.54 29.64
C VAL A 363 -0.29 11.85 30.16
N SER A 364 -0.42 12.94 29.42
CA SER A 364 0.20 14.22 29.78
C SER A 364 -0.37 14.80 31.07
N ARG A 365 -1.70 14.80 31.25
CA ARG A 365 -2.36 15.27 32.47
C ARG A 365 -1.94 14.44 33.68
N THR A 366 -1.95 13.11 33.54
CA THR A 366 -1.62 12.22 34.68
C THR A 366 -0.17 12.39 35.12
N VAL A 367 0.78 12.40 34.16
CA VAL A 367 2.21 12.63 34.47
C VAL A 367 2.42 14.02 35.07
N ALA A 368 1.82 15.07 34.51
CA ALA A 368 1.94 16.42 35.02
C ALA A 368 1.39 16.57 36.45
N MET A 369 0.24 15.95 36.74
CA MET A 369 -0.32 15.95 38.10
C MET A 369 0.56 15.18 39.09
N THR A 370 1.13 14.05 38.69
CA THR A 370 2.08 13.29 39.51
C THR A 370 3.33 14.12 39.83
N HIS A 371 3.87 14.85 38.86
CA HIS A 371 4.98 15.78 39.11
C HIS A 371 4.57 16.94 40.03
N LYS A 372 3.44 17.57 39.74
CA LYS A 372 2.97 18.73 40.49
C LYS A 372 2.70 18.45 41.96
N TYR A 373 2.11 17.29 42.26
CA TYR A 373 1.63 16.99 43.62
C TYR A 373 2.57 16.07 44.41
N PHE A 374 3.40 15.29 43.71
CA PHE A 374 4.30 14.31 44.33
C PHE A 374 5.75 14.38 43.82
N GLY A 375 6.15 15.45 43.12
CA GLY A 375 7.51 15.61 42.63
C GLY A 375 7.95 14.55 41.64
N GLY A 376 7.01 13.93 40.91
CA GLY A 376 7.27 12.86 39.95
C GLY A 376 7.43 11.46 40.58
N ARG A 377 7.27 11.31 41.88
CA ARG A 377 7.32 10.03 42.59
C ARG A 377 6.03 9.82 43.39
N LEU A 378 5.22 8.89 42.91
CA LEU A 378 3.98 8.53 43.57
C LEU A 378 4.30 7.56 44.71
N PRO A 379 3.88 7.87 45.99
CA PRO A 379 4.06 6.95 47.09
C PRO A 379 3.21 5.70 46.95
N ALA A 380 3.51 4.67 47.73
CA ALA A 380 2.73 3.44 47.78
C ALA A 380 1.24 3.74 47.94
N ALA A 381 0.41 3.21 47.08
CA ALA A 381 -1.03 3.44 47.10
C ALA A 381 -1.61 2.85 48.38
N GLN A 382 -2.25 3.70 49.20
CA GLN A 382 -2.92 3.28 50.40
C GLN A 382 -4.06 2.30 50.11
N GLU A 383 -4.34 1.39 51.05
CA GLU A 383 -5.51 0.51 50.98
C GLU A 383 -6.79 1.35 51.07
N GLY A 384 -7.83 0.99 50.36
CA GLY A 384 -9.12 1.67 50.36
C GLY A 384 -9.58 1.98 48.94
N ARG A 385 -10.48 1.16 48.41
CA ARG A 385 -11.24 1.44 47.17
C ARG A 385 -12.44 2.30 47.57
N GLU A 386 -12.69 3.35 46.82
CA GLU A 386 -13.94 4.06 46.84
C GLU A 386 -14.88 3.52 45.73
N GLU A 387 -16.19 3.71 45.91
CA GLU A 387 -17.20 3.27 44.93
C GLU A 387 -16.91 3.84 43.54
N GLN A 388 -16.41 5.06 43.48
CA GLN A 388 -16.05 5.76 42.23
C GLN A 388 -14.89 5.08 41.43
N ASP A 389 -14.08 4.24 42.08
CA ASP A 389 -13.00 3.50 41.41
C ASP A 389 -13.54 2.25 40.65
N GLY A 390 -14.70 1.75 41.10
CA GLY A 390 -15.24 0.44 40.70
C GLY A 390 -15.36 0.26 39.22
N ASP A 391 -15.96 1.22 38.53
CA ASP A 391 -16.21 1.16 37.09
C ASP A 391 -14.91 1.11 36.28
N LEU A 392 -13.94 1.99 36.61
CA LEU A 392 -12.66 2.01 35.91
C LEU A 392 -11.90 0.70 36.08
N LEU A 393 -11.83 0.19 37.32
CA LEU A 393 -11.13 -1.05 37.63
C LEU A 393 -11.79 -2.26 36.96
N ALA A 394 -13.13 -2.31 36.89
CA ALA A 394 -13.87 -3.38 36.21
C ALA A 394 -13.60 -3.37 34.71
N MET A 395 -13.62 -2.19 34.08
CA MET A 395 -13.31 -2.05 32.65
C MET A 395 -11.87 -2.49 32.33
N VAL A 396 -10.88 -2.03 33.09
CA VAL A 396 -9.48 -2.45 32.89
C VAL A 396 -9.31 -3.94 33.14
N GLY A 397 -9.95 -4.50 34.18
CA GLY A 397 -9.88 -5.91 34.50
C GLY A 397 -10.41 -6.85 33.40
N SER A 398 -11.41 -6.40 32.63
CA SER A 398 -11.98 -7.16 31.51
C SER A 398 -11.31 -6.88 30.16
N LEU A 399 -10.54 -5.78 30.05
CA LEU A 399 -10.05 -5.24 28.79
C LEU A 399 -9.20 -6.24 28.00
N ARG A 400 -8.24 -6.93 28.64
CA ARG A 400 -7.38 -7.90 27.92
C ARG A 400 -8.20 -9.02 27.27
N GLY A 401 -9.20 -9.56 27.98
CA GLY A 401 -10.04 -10.63 27.44
C GLY A 401 -10.91 -10.15 26.25
N GLN A 402 -11.50 -8.97 26.37
CA GLN A 402 -12.28 -8.36 25.28
C GLN A 402 -11.40 -8.02 24.08
N TYR A 403 -10.21 -7.49 24.31
CA TYR A 403 -9.22 -7.21 23.28
C TYR A 403 -8.79 -8.50 22.54
N GLU A 404 -8.46 -9.55 23.31
CA GLU A 404 -8.04 -10.86 22.76
C GLU A 404 -9.14 -11.44 21.86
N GLU A 405 -10.39 -11.42 22.29
CA GLU A 405 -11.53 -11.88 21.48
C GLU A 405 -11.62 -11.18 20.12
N GLN A 406 -11.39 -9.87 20.08
CA GLN A 406 -11.45 -9.09 18.84
C GLN A 406 -10.22 -9.35 17.95
N MET A 407 -9.03 -9.47 18.54
CA MET A 407 -7.80 -9.75 17.80
C MET A 407 -7.84 -11.13 17.14
N GLU A 408 -8.36 -12.17 17.82
CA GLU A 408 -8.49 -13.52 17.24
C GLU A 408 -9.50 -13.57 16.07
N LYS A 409 -10.40 -12.59 15.98
CA LYS A 409 -11.33 -12.40 14.86
C LYS A 409 -10.79 -11.45 13.78
N TYR A 410 -9.55 -10.98 13.92
CA TYR A 410 -8.95 -9.94 13.05
C TYR A 410 -9.75 -8.63 13.00
N ALA A 411 -10.54 -8.38 14.03
CA ALA A 411 -11.36 -7.19 14.17
C ALA A 411 -10.59 -6.05 14.86
N PHE A 412 -9.50 -5.59 14.22
CA PHE A 412 -8.55 -4.60 14.77
C PHE A 412 -9.25 -3.31 15.23
N GLN A 413 -10.19 -2.81 14.44
CA GLN A 413 -10.98 -1.62 14.78
C GLN A 413 -11.71 -1.81 16.11
N ASN A 414 -12.33 -2.97 16.33
CA ASN A 414 -13.06 -3.26 17.56
C ASN A 414 -12.10 -3.45 18.74
N ALA A 415 -10.96 -4.10 18.53
CA ALA A 415 -9.93 -4.25 19.56
C ALA A 415 -9.44 -2.87 20.06
N LEU A 416 -9.17 -1.94 19.13
CA LEU A 416 -8.80 -0.57 19.44
C LEU A 416 -9.95 0.20 20.13
N ALA A 417 -11.20 -0.04 19.72
CA ALA A 417 -12.37 0.58 20.35
C ALA A 417 -12.51 0.19 21.85
N GLN A 418 -12.21 -1.06 22.21
CA GLN A 418 -12.20 -1.49 23.63
C GLN A 418 -11.16 -0.72 24.44
N ILE A 419 -9.95 -0.54 23.89
CA ILE A 419 -8.89 0.22 24.57
C ILE A 419 -9.33 1.68 24.75
N PHE A 420 -9.85 2.31 23.70
CA PHE A 420 -10.24 3.73 23.74
C PHE A 420 -11.49 3.99 24.59
N ALA A 421 -12.36 3.01 24.79
CA ALA A 421 -13.42 3.10 25.78
C ALA A 421 -12.86 3.24 27.21
N VAL A 422 -11.79 2.50 27.53
CA VAL A 422 -11.08 2.61 28.80
C VAL A 422 -10.34 3.93 28.93
N VAL A 423 -9.68 4.40 27.87
CA VAL A 423 -9.00 5.70 27.82
C VAL A 423 -10.00 6.84 28.09
N SER A 424 -11.15 6.81 27.43
CA SER A 424 -12.23 7.80 27.63
C SER A 424 -12.78 7.74 29.06
N ARG A 425 -12.99 6.53 29.61
CA ARG A 425 -13.42 6.35 31.01
C ARG A 425 -12.39 6.92 32.00
N ALA A 426 -11.10 6.73 31.72
CA ALA A 426 -10.02 7.27 32.56
C ALA A 426 -9.97 8.81 32.53
N ASN A 427 -10.19 9.44 31.38
CA ASN A 427 -10.31 10.89 31.29
C ASN A 427 -11.50 11.40 32.14
N LYS A 428 -12.67 10.74 32.04
CA LYS A 428 -13.84 11.07 32.86
C LYS A 428 -13.57 10.86 34.35
N TYR A 429 -12.82 9.81 34.72
CA TYR A 429 -12.42 9.54 36.11
C TYR A 429 -11.57 10.65 36.70
N ILE A 430 -10.70 11.32 35.91
CA ILE A 430 -9.97 12.52 36.35
C ILE A 430 -10.95 13.63 36.74
N ASP A 431 -11.95 13.88 35.89
CA ASP A 431 -12.89 14.99 36.11
C ASP A 431 -13.84 14.69 37.27
N GLU A 432 -14.25 13.45 37.49
CA GLU A 432 -15.09 13.03 38.65
C GLU A 432 -14.37 13.10 40.00
N ASN A 433 -13.05 12.80 40.00
CA ASN A 433 -12.27 12.81 41.24
C ASN A 433 -11.63 14.18 41.57
N GLU A 434 -11.64 15.11 40.61
CA GLU A 434 -11.11 16.48 40.79
C GLU A 434 -9.74 16.52 41.53
N PRO A 435 -8.66 15.89 41.02
CA PRO A 435 -7.37 15.80 41.72
C PRO A 435 -6.83 17.14 42.18
N TRP A 436 -7.17 18.25 41.51
CA TRP A 436 -6.80 19.60 41.86
C TRP A 436 -7.52 20.12 43.14
N ARG A 437 -8.66 19.51 43.50
CA ARG A 437 -9.34 19.77 44.79
C ARG A 437 -8.75 18.91 45.89
N LEU A 438 -8.55 17.61 45.65
CA LEU A 438 -7.89 16.72 46.62
C LEU A 438 -6.52 17.23 47.04
N ALA A 439 -5.76 17.82 46.10
CA ALA A 439 -4.44 18.37 46.36
C ALA A 439 -4.41 19.59 47.31
N LYS A 440 -5.55 20.24 47.61
CA LYS A 440 -5.63 21.38 48.51
C LYS A 440 -5.75 20.96 49.98
N ASP A 441 -6.06 19.70 50.24
CA ASP A 441 -6.26 19.16 51.60
C ASP A 441 -5.23 18.06 51.86
N GLU A 442 -4.33 18.29 52.80
CA GLU A 442 -3.28 17.33 53.17
C GLU A 442 -3.86 15.98 53.64
N THR A 443 -5.07 15.97 54.23
CA THR A 443 -5.75 14.74 54.65
C THR A 443 -6.22 13.89 53.49
N GLN A 444 -6.39 14.48 52.31
CA GLN A 444 -6.79 13.80 51.05
C GLN A 444 -5.61 13.33 50.19
N LYS A 445 -4.39 13.59 50.62
CA LYS A 445 -3.19 13.11 49.90
C LYS A 445 -3.18 11.61 49.61
N PRO A 446 -3.57 10.71 50.54
CA PRO A 446 -3.67 9.28 50.26
C PRO A 446 -4.69 8.97 49.15
N ARG A 447 -5.84 9.65 49.15
CA ARG A 447 -6.84 9.50 48.06
C ARG A 447 -6.29 10.03 46.74
N LEU A 448 -5.65 11.17 46.72
CA LEU A 448 -4.99 11.71 45.52
C LEU A 448 -3.95 10.72 44.94
N ALA A 449 -3.12 10.13 45.81
CA ALA A 449 -2.15 9.13 45.40
C ALA A 449 -2.84 7.90 44.77
N ARG A 450 -3.96 7.43 45.34
CA ARG A 450 -4.76 6.34 44.82
C ARG A 450 -5.33 6.68 43.45
N VAL A 451 -5.91 7.86 43.28
CA VAL A 451 -6.47 8.30 41.97
C VAL A 451 -5.39 8.33 40.91
N LEU A 452 -4.23 8.90 41.18
CA LEU A 452 -3.11 8.96 40.24
C LEU A 452 -2.54 7.56 39.93
N TYR A 453 -2.44 6.68 40.94
CA TYR A 453 -2.03 5.29 40.75
C TYR A 453 -3.00 4.55 39.80
N ASN A 454 -4.31 4.69 40.01
CA ASN A 454 -5.32 4.08 39.18
C ASN A 454 -5.20 4.55 37.72
N LEU A 455 -4.92 5.82 37.48
CA LEU A 455 -4.70 6.39 36.16
C LEU A 455 -3.42 5.85 35.50
N LEU A 456 -2.30 5.84 36.25
CA LEU A 456 -1.02 5.33 35.74
C LEU A 456 -1.09 3.84 35.40
N GLU A 457 -1.76 3.04 36.23
CA GLU A 457 -1.96 1.61 35.98
C GLU A 457 -2.88 1.37 34.78
N THR A 458 -3.92 2.18 34.62
CA THR A 458 -4.78 2.16 33.42
C THR A 458 -3.98 2.48 32.15
N ILE A 459 -3.14 3.53 32.19
CA ILE A 459 -2.24 3.90 31.08
C ILE A 459 -1.30 2.75 30.74
N ARG A 460 -0.71 2.08 31.75
CA ARG A 460 0.17 0.91 31.55
C ARG A 460 -0.53 -0.20 30.76
N VAL A 461 -1.74 -0.58 31.18
CA VAL A 461 -2.49 -1.65 30.51
C VAL A 461 -2.89 -1.25 29.10
N CYS A 462 -3.45 -0.05 28.93
CA CYS A 462 -3.84 0.45 27.60
C CYS A 462 -2.63 0.55 26.64
N ALA A 463 -1.51 1.12 27.10
CA ALA A 463 -0.30 1.23 26.29
C ALA A 463 0.27 -0.15 25.92
N GLY A 464 0.30 -1.11 26.86
CA GLY A 464 0.76 -2.47 26.57
C GLY A 464 -0.07 -3.16 25.48
N LEU A 465 -1.40 -3.00 25.49
CA LEU A 465 -2.30 -3.54 24.47
C LEU A 465 -2.26 -2.75 23.15
N LEU A 466 -1.86 -1.47 23.17
CA LEU A 466 -1.65 -0.66 21.96
C LEU A 466 -0.32 -0.98 21.26
N ARG A 467 0.62 -1.67 21.89
CA ARG A 467 1.96 -1.94 21.37
C ARG A 467 1.99 -2.59 19.97
N PRO A 468 1.10 -3.52 19.62
CA PRO A 468 1.03 -4.07 18.27
C PRO A 468 0.72 -3.02 17.19
N PHE A 469 -0.01 -1.97 17.54
CA PHE A 469 -0.47 -0.92 16.63
C PHE A 469 0.49 0.26 16.55
N MET A 470 0.99 0.72 17.71
CA MET A 470 1.80 1.93 17.88
C MET A 470 3.07 1.64 18.70
N PRO A 471 4.03 0.83 18.18
CA PRO A 471 5.14 0.34 18.96
C PRO A 471 6.03 1.45 19.55
N ALA A 472 6.38 2.47 18.76
CA ALA A 472 7.25 3.56 19.24
C ALA A 472 6.58 4.45 20.30
N THR A 473 5.31 4.78 20.10
CA THR A 473 4.51 5.56 21.08
C THR A 473 4.37 4.83 22.40
N THR A 474 4.11 3.52 22.35
CA THR A 474 3.94 2.73 23.58
C THR A 474 5.25 2.51 24.31
N ASP A 475 6.37 2.35 23.61
CA ASP A 475 7.69 2.32 24.24
C ASP A 475 8.01 3.65 24.95
N GLU A 476 7.65 4.80 24.36
CA GLU A 476 7.78 6.11 25.01
C GLU A 476 6.87 6.23 26.24
N ILE A 477 5.60 5.78 26.16
CA ILE A 477 4.70 5.77 27.33
C ILE A 477 5.28 4.89 28.44
N MET A 478 5.73 3.70 28.16
CA MET A 478 6.31 2.78 29.15
C MET A 478 7.57 3.36 29.79
N LYS A 479 8.41 4.04 29.01
CA LYS A 479 9.57 4.79 29.53
C LYS A 479 9.12 5.85 30.55
N ARG A 480 8.10 6.65 30.22
CA ARG A 480 7.55 7.66 31.13
C ARG A 480 6.96 7.07 32.40
N LEU A 481 6.56 5.81 32.38
CA LEU A 481 6.10 5.04 33.55
C LEU A 481 7.23 4.31 34.28
N GLY A 482 8.51 4.69 34.05
CA GLY A 482 9.66 4.10 34.73
C GLY A 482 9.99 2.67 34.30
N GLY A 483 9.65 2.28 33.07
CA GLY A 483 9.89 0.92 32.55
C GLY A 483 8.92 -0.12 33.12
N ALA A 484 7.66 0.25 33.28
CA ALA A 484 6.62 -0.62 33.84
C ALA A 484 6.46 -1.95 33.08
N PRO A 485 6.07 -3.05 33.75
CA PRO A 485 5.83 -4.35 33.10
C PRO A 485 4.75 -4.26 32.04
N SER A 486 5.04 -4.81 30.84
CA SER A 486 4.12 -4.80 29.71
C SER A 486 4.06 -6.14 28.96
N ASP A 487 4.52 -7.21 29.64
CA ASP A 487 4.33 -8.59 29.15
C ASP A 487 2.85 -8.98 29.19
N TRP A 488 2.48 -9.96 28.34
CA TRP A 488 1.08 -10.36 28.15
C TRP A 488 0.35 -10.70 29.45
N GLU A 489 1.01 -11.43 30.37
CA GLU A 489 0.41 -11.85 31.62
C GLU A 489 0.16 -10.65 32.55
N SER A 490 1.11 -9.72 32.59
CA SER A 490 0.98 -8.50 33.41
C SER A 490 -0.16 -7.58 32.96
N LEU A 491 -0.50 -7.60 31.65
CA LEU A 491 -1.58 -6.77 31.10
C LEU A 491 -2.99 -7.24 31.51
N GLY A 492 -3.13 -8.47 31.96
CA GLY A 492 -4.39 -9.01 32.51
C GLY A 492 -4.52 -8.86 34.02
N LEU A 493 -3.54 -8.27 34.68
CA LEU A 493 -3.49 -8.16 36.13
C LEU A 493 -3.39 -6.70 36.54
N TRP A 494 -4.26 -6.30 37.49
CA TRP A 494 -4.21 -4.99 38.10
C TRP A 494 -3.11 -4.88 39.16
N GLY A 495 -2.54 -3.69 39.31
CA GLY A 495 -1.57 -3.40 40.37
C GLY A 495 -0.17 -3.96 40.08
N ARG A 496 0.25 -3.90 38.84
CA ARG A 496 1.59 -4.34 38.41
C ARG A 496 2.62 -3.21 38.33
N LEU A 497 2.18 -1.96 38.43
CA LEU A 497 3.10 -0.86 38.72
C LEU A 497 3.75 -1.07 40.11
N PRO A 498 5.02 -0.66 40.29
CA PRO A 498 5.66 -0.66 41.62
C PRO A 498 4.81 0.12 42.63
N ALA A 499 4.96 -0.22 43.91
CA ALA A 499 4.30 0.53 44.98
C ALA A 499 4.69 2.03 44.95
N GLU A 500 5.96 2.31 44.67
CA GLU A 500 6.44 3.67 44.36
C GLU A 500 6.70 3.77 42.85
N VAL A 501 5.94 4.62 42.16
CA VAL A 501 6.07 4.84 40.72
C VAL A 501 6.82 6.15 40.49
N ALA A 502 7.94 6.07 39.79
CA ALA A 502 8.64 7.25 39.27
C ALA A 502 8.17 7.49 37.81
N VAL A 503 7.68 8.70 37.53
CA VAL A 503 7.26 9.08 36.19
C VAL A 503 8.17 10.16 35.60
N GLU A 504 8.38 10.10 34.28
CA GLU A 504 9.18 11.08 33.56
C GLU A 504 8.28 11.99 32.70
N GLN A 505 8.59 13.28 32.69
CA GLN A 505 7.95 14.22 31.77
C GLN A 505 8.55 14.09 30.37
N GLY A 506 7.75 14.42 29.36
CA GLY A 506 8.22 14.43 27.98
C GLY A 506 7.36 15.36 27.12
N PRO A 507 7.71 15.56 25.85
CA PRO A 507 6.92 16.35 24.92
C PRO A 507 5.53 15.71 24.71
N ALA A 508 4.60 16.47 24.10
CA ALA A 508 3.31 15.90 23.70
C ALA A 508 3.53 14.68 22.78
N LEU A 509 2.83 13.57 23.08
CA LEU A 509 2.93 12.35 22.26
C LEU A 509 2.44 12.60 20.82
N PHE A 510 1.36 13.35 20.70
CA PHE A 510 0.77 13.77 19.44
C PHE A 510 0.42 15.25 19.50
N PRO A 511 1.03 16.10 18.68
CA PRO A 511 0.65 17.49 18.58
C PRO A 511 -0.73 17.61 17.93
N ARG A 512 -1.52 18.59 18.36
CA ARG A 512 -2.79 18.90 17.72
C ARG A 512 -2.55 19.57 16.38
N ILE A 513 -3.26 19.14 15.36
CA ILE A 513 -3.15 19.60 13.98
C ILE A 513 -4.27 20.60 13.70
N ASP A 514 -3.95 21.76 13.11
CA ASP A 514 -4.95 22.66 12.57
C ASP A 514 -5.50 22.08 11.26
N VAL A 515 -6.78 21.71 11.26
CA VAL A 515 -7.40 20.97 10.17
C VAL A 515 -7.40 21.78 8.86
N GLU A 516 -7.78 23.06 8.94
CA GLU A 516 -7.95 23.90 7.75
C GLU A 516 -6.59 24.21 7.11
N GLN A 517 -5.62 24.62 7.90
CA GLN A 517 -4.25 24.87 7.44
C GLN A 517 -3.62 23.61 6.81
N GLU A 518 -3.85 22.46 7.43
CA GLU A 518 -3.26 21.20 7.00
C GLU A 518 -3.86 20.70 5.69
N LEU A 519 -5.17 20.78 5.52
CA LEU A 519 -5.83 20.42 4.26
C LEU A 519 -5.38 21.31 3.12
N GLN A 520 -5.27 22.61 3.34
CA GLN A 520 -4.72 23.55 2.34
C GLN A 520 -3.28 23.20 1.95
N ALA A 521 -2.44 22.82 2.92
CA ALA A 521 -1.07 22.40 2.66
C ALA A 521 -0.99 21.10 1.84
N LEU A 522 -1.87 20.14 2.12
CA LEU A 522 -1.96 18.89 1.34
C LEU A 522 -2.46 19.13 -0.08
N GLU A 523 -3.45 20.00 -0.28
CA GLU A 523 -3.94 20.38 -1.62
C GLU A 523 -2.83 21.03 -2.45
N GLN A 524 -2.01 21.89 -1.84
CA GLN A 524 -0.86 22.49 -2.52
C GLN A 524 0.19 21.44 -2.94
N LEU A 525 0.42 20.41 -2.12
CA LEU A 525 1.33 19.32 -2.45
C LEU A 525 0.80 18.44 -3.60
N HIS A 526 -0.52 18.28 -3.72
CA HIS A 526 -1.15 17.53 -4.81
C HIS A 526 -1.28 18.35 -6.09
N SER A 527 -1.41 19.67 -5.97
CA SER A 527 -1.48 20.61 -7.10
C SER A 527 -0.09 21.04 -7.60
N ALA A 528 0.97 20.77 -6.86
CA ALA A 528 2.32 20.94 -7.38
C ALA A 528 2.52 19.96 -8.56
N PRO A 529 2.93 20.45 -9.74
CA PRO A 529 3.28 19.55 -10.83
C PRO A 529 4.32 18.54 -10.31
N PRO A 530 4.24 17.25 -10.71
CA PRO A 530 5.23 16.26 -10.28
C PRO A 530 6.61 16.86 -10.52
N ALA A 531 7.47 16.78 -9.50
CA ALA A 531 8.87 17.20 -9.64
C ALA A 531 9.38 16.53 -10.90
N LEU A 532 9.72 17.34 -11.90
CA LEU A 532 10.26 16.82 -13.16
C LEU A 532 11.47 15.98 -12.77
N GLU A 533 11.42 14.68 -13.06
CA GLU A 533 12.66 13.89 -13.06
C GLU A 533 13.68 14.73 -13.81
N GLU A 534 14.82 15.01 -13.17
CA GLU A 534 15.81 15.92 -13.71
C GLU A 534 16.50 15.28 -14.92
N ASP A 535 15.81 15.34 -16.07
CA ASP A 535 16.52 15.17 -17.33
C ASP A 535 17.67 16.19 -17.38
N PRO A 536 18.86 15.82 -17.80
CA PRO A 536 19.99 16.74 -17.83
C PRO A 536 19.62 18.00 -18.61
N LEU A 537 20.01 19.15 -18.08
CA LEU A 537 19.84 20.41 -18.79
C LEU A 537 20.55 20.33 -20.16
N PRO A 538 19.93 20.80 -21.25
CA PRO A 538 20.65 20.91 -22.51
C PRO A 538 21.86 21.82 -22.36
N GLU A 539 22.92 21.50 -23.10
CA GLU A 539 24.10 22.36 -23.11
C GLU A 539 23.72 23.80 -23.47
N PRO A 540 24.21 24.80 -22.72
CA PRO A 540 23.93 26.18 -23.03
C PRO A 540 24.48 26.55 -24.42
N LEU A 541 23.63 27.23 -25.21
CA LEU A 541 24.05 27.78 -26.49
C LEU A 541 25.03 28.97 -26.28
N PRO A 542 25.87 29.29 -27.27
CA PRO A 542 26.74 30.48 -27.21
C PRO A 542 25.90 31.74 -26.98
N GLU A 543 26.48 32.67 -26.22
CA GLU A 543 25.89 34.00 -26.02
C GLU A 543 25.69 34.73 -27.36
N ILE A 544 24.55 35.38 -27.49
CA ILE A 544 24.22 36.28 -28.62
C ILE A 544 24.02 37.70 -28.10
N THR A 545 24.31 38.70 -28.93
CA THR A 545 24.03 40.10 -28.61
C THR A 545 22.53 40.40 -28.78
N PHE A 546 22.07 41.41 -28.09
CA PHE A 546 20.65 41.87 -28.21
C PHE A 546 20.28 42.20 -29.66
N ASP A 547 21.18 42.80 -30.45
CA ASP A 547 20.97 43.10 -31.86
C ASP A 547 20.73 41.85 -32.75
N VAL A 548 21.20 40.69 -32.32
CA VAL A 548 20.93 39.41 -32.98
C VAL A 548 19.57 38.90 -32.60
N PHE A 549 19.24 38.98 -31.32
CA PHE A 549 17.93 38.55 -30.80
C PHE A 549 16.78 39.40 -31.32
N GLU A 550 16.94 40.73 -31.37
CA GLU A 550 15.95 41.69 -31.87
C GLU A 550 15.52 41.42 -33.33
N LYS A 551 16.34 40.73 -34.11
CA LYS A 551 16.02 40.31 -35.48
C LYS A 551 15.08 39.13 -35.56
N VAL A 552 14.78 38.46 -34.43
CA VAL A 552 13.86 37.33 -34.40
C VAL A 552 12.44 37.83 -34.13
N GLU A 553 11.55 37.64 -35.11
CA GLU A 553 10.14 38.03 -34.99
C GLU A 553 9.30 36.87 -34.43
N MET A 554 8.92 37.00 -33.17
CA MET A 554 8.01 36.04 -32.50
C MET A 554 6.58 36.62 -32.51
N THR A 555 5.66 35.88 -33.10
CA THR A 555 4.28 36.36 -33.34
C THR A 555 3.25 35.36 -32.78
N VAL A 556 2.17 35.88 -32.24
CA VAL A 556 1.00 35.08 -31.82
C VAL A 556 0.28 34.59 -33.07
N VAL A 557 0.00 33.30 -33.15
CA VAL A 557 -0.67 32.67 -34.27
C VAL A 557 -1.83 31.80 -33.80
N LYS A 558 -2.93 31.76 -34.55
CA LYS A 558 -4.07 30.86 -34.28
C LYS A 558 -4.13 29.74 -35.28
N VAL A 559 -4.32 28.50 -34.78
CA VAL A 559 -4.40 27.34 -35.65
C VAL A 559 -5.75 27.26 -36.36
N LEU A 560 -5.75 27.49 -37.67
CA LEU A 560 -6.94 27.37 -38.52
C LEU A 560 -7.19 25.92 -38.94
N ALA A 561 -6.11 25.18 -39.26
CA ALA A 561 -6.17 23.77 -39.60
C ALA A 561 -4.85 23.07 -39.24
N CYS A 562 -4.92 21.80 -38.91
CA CYS A 562 -3.77 20.95 -38.66
C CYS A 562 -4.03 19.57 -39.25
N GLU A 563 -3.02 19.00 -39.92
CA GLU A 563 -3.12 17.65 -40.51
C GLU A 563 -1.78 16.91 -40.49
N LYS A 564 -1.81 15.56 -40.49
CA LYS A 564 -0.60 14.72 -40.61
C LYS A 564 -0.05 14.81 -42.03
N VAL A 565 1.27 14.95 -42.16
CA VAL A 565 1.93 15.00 -43.46
C VAL A 565 2.01 13.58 -44.08
N LYS A 566 1.48 13.38 -45.25
CA LYS A 566 1.56 12.09 -45.95
C LYS A 566 3.02 11.62 -46.07
N LYS A 567 3.27 10.36 -45.73
CA LYS A 567 4.61 9.73 -45.71
C LYS A 567 5.57 10.25 -44.64
N SER A 568 5.08 10.92 -43.59
CA SER A 568 5.89 11.27 -42.44
C SER A 568 5.15 10.93 -41.14
N GLU A 569 5.78 10.18 -40.26
CA GLU A 569 5.27 9.85 -38.93
C GLU A 569 5.60 10.95 -37.89
N LYS A 570 6.44 11.93 -38.28
CA LYS A 570 6.96 12.95 -37.35
C LYS A 570 6.36 14.33 -37.56
N LEU A 571 5.80 14.62 -38.75
CA LEU A 571 5.43 15.98 -39.13
C LEU A 571 3.92 16.22 -39.09
N LEU A 572 3.53 17.33 -38.43
CA LEU A 572 2.23 17.95 -38.58
C LEU A 572 2.35 19.19 -39.46
N LYS A 573 1.36 19.41 -40.32
CA LYS A 573 1.21 20.61 -41.17
C LYS A 573 0.14 21.52 -40.61
N PHE A 574 0.49 22.73 -40.35
CA PHE A 574 -0.36 23.80 -39.82
C PHE A 574 -0.72 24.83 -40.88
N GLN A 575 -1.96 25.27 -40.86
CA GLN A 575 -2.42 26.52 -41.46
C GLN A 575 -2.74 27.49 -40.31
N LEU A 576 -2.05 28.58 -40.24
CA LEU A 576 -2.06 29.50 -39.10
C LEU A 576 -2.54 30.90 -39.54
N ASP A 577 -3.40 31.51 -38.75
CA ASP A 577 -3.66 32.92 -38.80
C ASP A 577 -2.58 33.67 -37.99
N ASP A 578 -1.81 34.54 -38.68
CA ASP A 578 -0.78 35.38 -38.09
C ASP A 578 -1.15 36.86 -38.15
N GLY A 579 -2.44 37.19 -38.40
CA GLY A 579 -2.96 38.55 -38.52
C GLY A 579 -2.69 39.22 -39.86
N THR A 580 -2.01 38.58 -40.82
CA THR A 580 -1.69 39.16 -42.15
C THR A 580 -2.82 38.99 -43.16
N GLY A 581 -3.88 38.26 -42.82
CA GLY A 581 -5.01 37.96 -43.70
C GLY A 581 -4.77 36.83 -44.69
N THR A 582 -3.56 36.23 -44.74
CA THR A 582 -3.24 35.07 -45.56
C THR A 582 -2.73 33.95 -44.64
N PRO A 583 -3.33 32.74 -44.68
CA PRO A 583 -2.88 31.65 -43.82
C PRO A 583 -1.42 31.30 -44.03
N ARG A 584 -0.64 31.25 -42.95
CA ARG A 584 0.75 30.87 -42.94
C ARG A 584 0.90 29.34 -42.77
N GLN A 585 1.64 28.71 -43.66
CA GLN A 585 1.93 27.27 -43.52
C GLN A 585 3.22 27.05 -42.72
N ILE A 586 3.12 26.25 -41.67
CA ILE A 586 4.29 25.75 -40.88
C ILE A 586 4.19 24.26 -40.77
N LEU A 587 5.36 23.59 -40.94
CA LEU A 587 5.52 22.15 -40.65
C LEU A 587 6.35 21.99 -39.37
N SER A 588 5.86 21.16 -38.43
CA SER A 588 6.52 20.93 -37.15
C SER A 588 6.66 19.45 -36.84
N GLY A 589 7.78 19.05 -36.23
CA GLY A 589 8.16 17.67 -35.93
C GLY A 589 7.47 17.07 -34.68
N ILE A 590 6.22 17.43 -34.41
CA ILE A 590 5.54 17.15 -33.14
C ILE A 590 4.41 16.12 -33.23
N ALA A 591 4.30 15.38 -34.33
CA ALA A 591 3.24 14.37 -34.52
C ALA A 591 3.27 13.23 -33.50
N LYS A 592 4.41 13.00 -32.80
CA LYS A 592 4.53 12.04 -31.68
C LYS A 592 3.80 12.54 -30.41
N TYR A 593 3.65 13.86 -30.27
CA TYR A 593 3.20 14.48 -29.01
C TYR A 593 1.77 15.04 -29.08
N TYR A 594 1.23 15.27 -30.28
CA TYR A 594 -0.07 15.89 -30.46
C TYR A 594 -0.86 15.27 -31.62
N GLU A 595 -2.15 15.05 -31.38
CA GLU A 595 -3.09 14.75 -32.47
C GLU A 595 -3.59 16.05 -33.11
N PRO A 596 -3.70 16.10 -34.45
CA PRO A 596 -4.06 17.33 -35.20
C PRO A 596 -5.32 18.03 -34.69
N GLU A 597 -6.37 17.25 -34.38
CA GLU A 597 -7.68 17.74 -33.97
C GLU A 597 -7.63 18.51 -32.66
N ALA A 598 -6.73 18.14 -31.77
CA ALA A 598 -6.55 18.78 -30.46
C ALA A 598 -5.91 20.17 -30.54
N LEU A 599 -5.28 20.48 -31.70
CA LEU A 599 -4.55 21.73 -31.92
C LEU A 599 -5.36 22.77 -32.68
N VAL A 600 -6.40 22.39 -33.42
CA VAL A 600 -7.25 23.35 -34.16
C VAL A 600 -7.93 24.28 -33.18
N GLY A 601 -7.88 25.60 -33.50
CA GLY A 601 -8.43 26.66 -32.67
C GLY A 601 -7.53 27.12 -31.50
N LYS A 602 -6.37 26.50 -31.27
CA LYS A 602 -5.43 26.91 -30.22
C LYS A 602 -4.62 28.13 -30.65
N THR A 603 -4.26 28.95 -29.67
CA THR A 603 -3.40 30.13 -29.83
C THR A 603 -1.97 29.75 -29.44
N LEU A 604 -1.03 29.89 -30.38
CA LEU A 604 0.36 29.47 -30.26
C LEU A 604 1.32 30.63 -30.52
N VAL A 605 2.61 30.37 -30.29
CA VAL A 605 3.69 31.32 -30.64
C VAL A 605 4.53 30.72 -31.77
N ALA A 606 4.83 31.53 -32.77
CA ALA A 606 5.68 31.14 -33.90
C ALA A 606 6.75 32.20 -34.17
N VAL A 607 7.94 31.75 -34.63
CA VAL A 607 8.91 32.64 -35.31
C VAL A 607 8.49 32.74 -36.75
N THR A 608 8.13 33.98 -37.18
CA THR A 608 7.45 34.25 -38.47
C THR A 608 8.38 34.79 -39.55
N ASN A 609 9.55 35.30 -39.21
CA ASN A 609 10.52 35.86 -40.15
C ASN A 609 11.66 34.92 -40.54
N LEU A 610 11.53 33.61 -40.31
CA LEU A 610 12.47 32.63 -40.80
C LEU A 610 12.35 32.43 -42.32
N ALA A 611 13.50 32.27 -42.99
CA ALA A 611 13.50 31.93 -44.42
C ALA A 611 12.72 30.64 -44.69
N PRO A 612 11.83 30.58 -45.68
CA PRO A 612 11.03 29.41 -45.98
C PRO A 612 11.90 28.18 -46.27
N ARG A 613 11.55 27.04 -45.61
CA ARG A 613 12.29 25.76 -45.75
C ARG A 613 11.38 24.70 -46.37
N LYS A 614 11.89 23.98 -47.36
CA LYS A 614 11.18 22.83 -47.96
C LYS A 614 11.36 21.55 -47.14
N MET A 615 10.26 21.00 -46.66
CA MET A 615 10.21 19.76 -45.87
C MET A 615 9.19 18.79 -46.50
N MET A 616 9.61 17.57 -46.84
CA MET A 616 8.77 16.56 -47.51
C MET A 616 7.99 17.09 -48.74
N GLY A 617 8.63 17.97 -49.53
CA GLY A 617 8.03 18.57 -50.71
C GLY A 617 7.11 19.76 -50.45
N GLN A 618 6.84 20.11 -49.21
CA GLN A 618 6.00 21.26 -48.79
C GLN A 618 6.86 22.37 -48.16
N LEU A 619 6.37 23.59 -48.21
CA LEU A 619 7.11 24.76 -47.73
C LEU A 619 6.69 25.09 -46.31
N SER A 620 7.64 25.18 -45.38
CA SER A 620 7.41 25.70 -44.02
C SER A 620 7.90 27.13 -43.93
N CYS A 621 6.99 28.06 -43.58
CA CYS A 621 7.25 29.50 -43.54
C CYS A 621 7.32 30.01 -42.09
N GLY A 622 8.13 29.35 -41.24
CA GLY A 622 8.32 29.70 -39.83
C GLY A 622 8.54 28.45 -38.96
N MET A 623 8.55 28.67 -37.65
CA MET A 623 8.75 27.62 -36.64
C MET A 623 7.83 27.87 -35.45
N LEU A 624 7.08 26.86 -35.02
CA LEU A 624 6.33 26.90 -33.76
C LEU A 624 7.29 26.77 -32.58
N LEU A 625 7.08 27.58 -31.54
CA LEU A 625 7.86 27.48 -30.31
C LEU A 625 7.32 26.38 -29.40
N SER A 626 8.24 25.58 -28.92
CA SER A 626 7.98 24.52 -27.94
C SER A 626 9.08 24.45 -26.90
N ALA A 627 8.75 24.05 -25.69
CA ALA A 627 9.71 23.67 -24.68
C ALA A 627 9.92 22.15 -24.77
N GLU A 628 11.19 21.72 -24.87
CA GLU A 628 11.57 20.30 -24.95
C GLU A 628 12.60 19.99 -23.87
N ARG A 629 12.40 18.87 -23.16
CA ARG A 629 13.38 18.33 -22.21
C ARG A 629 13.21 16.82 -22.15
N GLY A 630 14.26 16.05 -22.46
CA GLY A 630 14.19 14.61 -22.63
C GLY A 630 13.16 14.21 -23.71
N ASP A 631 12.30 13.28 -23.38
CA ASP A 631 11.21 12.81 -24.26
C ASP A 631 9.93 13.63 -24.16
N LYS A 632 9.94 14.76 -23.45
CA LYS A 632 8.76 15.62 -23.24
C LYS A 632 8.85 16.88 -24.09
N LEU A 633 7.77 17.16 -24.83
CA LEU A 633 7.63 18.38 -25.62
C LEU A 633 6.28 19.03 -25.34
N LYS A 634 6.28 20.37 -25.11
CA LYS A 634 5.07 21.18 -24.97
C LYS A 634 5.16 22.40 -25.86
N LEU A 635 4.10 22.62 -26.68
CA LEU A 635 3.94 23.86 -27.44
C LEU A 635 3.72 25.04 -26.48
N LEU A 636 4.30 26.20 -26.78
CA LEU A 636 3.96 27.45 -26.12
C LEU A 636 2.56 27.86 -26.54
N MET A 637 1.58 27.63 -25.69
CA MET A 637 0.19 28.02 -25.87
C MET A 637 -0.09 29.28 -25.05
N LEU A 638 -0.80 30.21 -25.65
CA LEU A 638 -1.26 31.42 -24.99
C LEU A 638 -2.77 31.36 -24.76
N ASP A 639 -3.26 32.27 -23.91
CA ASP A 639 -4.67 32.45 -23.68
C ASP A 639 -5.37 32.98 -24.97
N ASP A 640 -6.57 32.48 -25.25
CA ASP A 640 -7.35 32.85 -26.44
C ASP A 640 -7.78 34.34 -26.49
N GLY A 641 -7.52 35.11 -25.41
CA GLY A 641 -7.73 36.55 -25.35
C GLY A 641 -6.72 37.40 -26.14
N ILE A 642 -5.59 36.79 -26.59
CA ILE A 642 -4.55 37.53 -27.35
C ILE A 642 -4.78 37.34 -28.85
N GLN A 643 -4.86 38.47 -29.58
CA GLN A 643 -5.16 38.44 -31.01
C GLN A 643 -3.97 37.91 -31.85
N PRO A 644 -4.24 37.13 -32.92
CA PRO A 644 -3.23 36.73 -33.89
C PRO A 644 -2.53 37.98 -34.48
N GLY A 645 -1.23 37.89 -34.74
CA GLY A 645 -0.42 39.01 -35.22
C GLY A 645 0.20 39.87 -34.10
N SER A 646 -0.16 39.65 -32.83
CA SER A 646 0.51 40.30 -31.70
C SER A 646 1.97 39.86 -31.61
N ARG A 647 2.90 40.78 -31.38
CA ARG A 647 4.33 40.47 -31.18
C ARG A 647 4.63 40.12 -29.72
N LEU A 648 5.53 39.18 -29.53
CA LEU A 648 6.19 38.97 -28.24
C LEU A 648 7.37 39.94 -28.15
N VAL A 649 7.46 40.67 -27.04
CA VAL A 649 8.51 41.66 -26.74
C VAL A 649 9.23 41.32 -25.48
#